data_37eb42ad899ade0cb6452a1c01ab892e
#
_entry.id   37eb42ad899ade0cb6452a1c01ab892e
#
_cell.length_a   1.000
_cell.length_b   1.000
_cell.length_c   1.000
_cell.angle_alpha   90.00
_cell.angle_beta   90.00
_cell.angle_gamma   90.00
#
_symmetry.space_group_name_H-M   'P 1'
#
loop_
_entity.id
_entity.type
_entity.pdbx_description
1 polymer ?
#
loop_
_entity_poly.entity_id
_entity_poly.type
_entity_poly.pdbx_seq_one_letter_code
_entity_poly.pdbx_strand_id
1 'polypeptide(L)'
;MGNVVNDWCSKLFSQGETIAQLTDVANLDHPESDGRITIFTDKTGVVKAARLLLSSVTKVLVLADRIVIKQIIASRNKVLATMEQLEKVNSFQEFVQIFSQFGNEMVEFAHLTGDRQNDLKDETKKARMAAARAVLEKCTMMLLTASKTCLRHPDCESARLNKEGVFHRMRLSLEQVIEIVTDSRPSGENEMPPMCIYASIKEFKNKVEGLRENLYVLSKENLSTMLELILEHTEDFTDSAYTSHEHRERILEQSKQAKVELEQLVSVWMQAQNQKTKDITEDLEISILKMCQCMNELRRELHHAATSLTADLLRYHADHMVLNSLKVSGAEGNLEAVAEYTCKLSEQKEQLVETCRLLRHVSGTEPLEITCIHAEDTFQVTGPQIISAAETLTLHRSSKIAKENLDVFCEAWESQLSDMSMLLKEINDVFEGRRGEKRAYLSLPRPGKHNANLKALKPVKLDSEEQAKLGKLGLELHLLTSDVDSETEKWQDQENEIVSYGRSISSMAHSMYLFTRGEGLLKTTQDLFHQAEVFATEGIKLASVLTAFSNQLEDDHKPLLLLEIDKLIPVCQQLQITAKTTVQGKNATFTKVDTCIRKTKGVMTILSQVLPLSYKLLRKCATGNGWLRSPYPWRENSLQTNTNEGSMEGKTDAFGIKYLEHHVANLTFLESK
;
A
#
# COMPACT_ATOMS: atom_id res chain seq x y z
N MET A 1 -27.71 -25.34 2.09
CA MET A 1 -27.43 -24.04 2.73
C MET A 1 -28.49 -22.99 2.43
N GLY A 2 -28.93 -22.80 1.16
CA GLY A 2 -29.96 -21.83 0.81
C GLY A 2 -31.22 -21.86 1.65
N ASN A 3 -31.74 -23.06 1.95
CA ASN A 3 -32.93 -23.22 2.77
C ASN A 3 -32.75 -22.78 4.25
N VAL A 4 -31.53 -22.90 4.79
CA VAL A 4 -31.24 -22.48 6.18
C VAL A 4 -31.11 -20.93 6.25
N VAL A 5 -30.51 -20.31 5.24
CA VAL A 5 -30.44 -18.86 5.16
C VAL A 5 -31.82 -18.25 4.98
N ASN A 6 -32.65 -18.82 4.10
CA ASN A 6 -34.03 -18.35 3.90
C ASN A 6 -34.89 -18.48 5.16
N ASP A 7 -34.74 -19.58 5.92
CA ASP A 7 -35.45 -19.75 7.20
C ASP A 7 -35.06 -18.69 8.23
N TRP A 8 -33.77 -18.36 8.35
CA TRP A 8 -33.30 -17.30 9.26
C TRP A 8 -33.68 -15.89 8.79
N CYS A 9 -33.66 -15.62 7.47
CA CYS A 9 -34.15 -14.35 6.93
C CYS A 9 -35.65 -14.18 7.21
N SER A 10 -36.48 -15.24 7.04
CA SER A 10 -37.88 -15.21 7.35
C SER A 10 -38.14 -14.93 8.83
N LYS A 11 -37.36 -15.53 9.73
CA LYS A 11 -37.44 -15.26 11.18
C LYS A 11 -37.03 -13.82 11.51
N LEU A 12 -36.07 -13.25 10.82
CA LEU A 12 -35.62 -11.87 10.99
C LEU A 12 -36.72 -10.89 10.62
N PHE A 13 -37.42 -11.08 9.49
CA PHE A 13 -38.54 -10.25 9.07
C PHE A 13 -39.69 -10.34 10.07
N SER A 14 -40.11 -11.56 10.49
CA SER A 14 -41.18 -11.79 11.47
C SER A 14 -40.90 -11.10 12.82
N GLN A 15 -39.63 -11.09 13.26
CA GLN A 15 -39.26 -10.45 14.52
C GLN A 15 -39.19 -8.92 14.39
N GLY A 16 -38.82 -8.40 13.21
CA GLY A 16 -38.87 -6.97 12.88
C GLY A 16 -40.31 -6.47 12.87
N GLU A 17 -41.26 -7.21 12.27
CA GLU A 17 -42.68 -6.91 12.30
C GLU A 17 -43.23 -6.91 13.71
N THR A 18 -42.81 -7.86 14.57
CA THR A 18 -43.23 -7.92 15.96
C THR A 18 -42.79 -6.69 16.74
N ILE A 19 -41.56 -6.20 16.51
CA ILE A 19 -41.07 -4.93 17.14
C ILE A 19 -41.86 -3.74 16.63
N ALA A 20 -42.12 -3.65 15.33
CA ALA A 20 -42.91 -2.58 14.73
C ALA A 20 -44.33 -2.55 15.30
N GLN A 21 -45.01 -3.71 15.41
CA GLN A 21 -46.31 -3.79 16.00
C GLN A 21 -46.33 -3.39 17.48
N LEU A 22 -45.34 -3.78 18.28
CA LEU A 22 -45.22 -3.36 19.68
C LEU A 22 -44.93 -1.85 19.83
N THR A 23 -44.25 -1.25 18.84
CA THR A 23 -44.01 0.21 18.81
C THR A 23 -45.23 0.99 18.31
N ASP A 24 -45.99 0.48 17.35
CA ASP A 24 -47.19 1.09 16.82
C ASP A 24 -48.34 1.11 17.85
N VAL A 25 -48.49 0.03 18.63
CA VAL A 25 -49.44 -0.01 19.74
C VAL A 25 -49.10 1.07 20.80
N ALA A 26 -47.84 1.34 21.05
CA ALA A 26 -47.39 2.41 21.95
C ALA A 26 -47.71 3.83 21.41
N ASN A 27 -47.86 4.00 20.10
CA ASN A 27 -48.22 5.27 19.45
C ASN A 27 -49.73 5.48 19.30
N LEU A 28 -50.57 4.44 19.52
CA LEU A 28 -52.02 4.50 19.37
C LEU A 28 -52.77 4.85 20.68
N ASP A 29 -52.09 4.90 21.80
CA ASP A 29 -52.69 5.44 23.04
C ASP A 29 -52.77 6.97 22.96
N HIS A 30 -53.95 7.46 22.58
CA HIS A 30 -54.30 8.87 22.51
C HIS A 30 -54.00 9.61 23.84
N PRO A 31 -53.54 10.86 23.78
CA PRO A 31 -53.36 11.68 24.97
C PRO A 31 -54.72 12.16 25.48
N GLU A 32 -55.34 11.42 26.33
CA GLU A 32 -56.38 11.99 27.20
C GLU A 32 -55.76 12.51 28.48
N SER A 33 -55.62 13.84 28.51
CA SER A 33 -55.82 14.74 29.63
C SER A 33 -55.16 14.50 30.99
N ASP A 34 -53.97 13.88 31.07
CA ASP A 34 -53.24 14.03 32.33
C ASP A 34 -51.73 13.73 32.09
N GLY A 35 -50.98 14.64 31.61
CA GLY A 35 -49.55 14.77 31.54
C GLY A 35 -48.58 13.63 31.95
N ARG A 36 -49.01 12.39 31.97
CA ARG A 36 -48.21 11.18 32.18
C ARG A 36 -47.92 10.53 30.84
N ILE A 37 -46.72 10.71 30.39
CA ILE A 37 -46.12 9.89 29.31
C ILE A 37 -46.24 8.44 29.73
N THR A 38 -47.15 7.68 29.13
CA THR A 38 -47.24 6.22 29.27
C THR A 38 -46.05 5.56 28.58
N ILE A 39 -44.98 5.41 29.32
CA ILE A 39 -43.81 4.67 28.96
C ILE A 39 -44.20 3.20 28.83
N PHE A 40 -44.10 2.60 27.63
CA PHE A 40 -44.15 1.19 27.31
C PHE A 40 -44.67 0.26 28.40
N THR A 41 -45.92 -0.18 28.27
CA THR A 41 -46.56 -1.13 29.22
C THR A 41 -45.93 -2.53 29.23
N ASP A 42 -45.25 -2.94 28.17
CA ASP A 42 -44.52 -4.24 28.12
C ASP A 42 -43.04 -4.07 27.69
N LYS A 43 -42.22 -3.49 28.58
CA LYS A 43 -40.77 -3.44 28.39
C LYS A 43 -40.14 -4.82 28.19
N THR A 44 -40.68 -5.85 28.82
CA THR A 44 -40.14 -7.22 28.73
C THR A 44 -40.36 -7.85 27.36
N GLY A 45 -41.52 -7.60 26.74
CA GLY A 45 -41.85 -8.05 25.39
C GLY A 45 -40.94 -7.43 24.34
N VAL A 46 -40.76 -6.10 24.41
CA VAL A 46 -39.88 -5.37 23.50
C VAL A 46 -38.41 -5.81 23.63
N VAL A 47 -37.91 -5.96 24.86
CA VAL A 47 -36.51 -6.45 25.09
C VAL A 47 -36.34 -7.87 24.60
N LYS A 48 -37.33 -8.77 24.81
CA LYS A 48 -37.28 -10.14 24.29
C LYS A 48 -37.27 -10.16 22.76
N ALA A 49 -38.12 -9.41 22.10
CA ALA A 49 -38.17 -9.31 20.64
C ALA A 49 -36.87 -8.73 20.08
N ALA A 50 -36.31 -7.69 20.69
CA ALA A 50 -35.02 -7.09 20.29
C ALA A 50 -33.85 -8.08 20.43
N ARG A 51 -33.82 -8.87 21.51
CA ARG A 51 -32.79 -9.94 21.69
C ARG A 51 -32.93 -11.04 20.65
N LEU A 52 -34.15 -11.46 20.32
CA LEU A 52 -34.38 -12.44 19.27
C LEU A 52 -34.00 -11.93 17.90
N LEU A 53 -34.29 -10.67 17.57
CA LEU A 53 -33.87 -10.02 16.32
C LEU A 53 -32.35 -9.99 16.22
N LEU A 54 -31.68 -9.50 17.27
CA LEU A 54 -30.22 -9.45 17.31
C LEU A 54 -29.58 -10.83 17.15
N SER A 55 -30.13 -11.85 17.84
CA SER A 55 -29.68 -13.26 17.70
C SER A 55 -29.84 -13.76 16.26
N SER A 56 -30.93 -13.41 15.59
CA SER A 56 -31.21 -13.83 14.22
C SER A 56 -30.25 -13.12 13.24
N VAL A 57 -30.03 -11.81 13.40
CA VAL A 57 -29.04 -11.04 12.62
C VAL A 57 -27.66 -11.66 12.78
N THR A 58 -27.24 -11.93 14.02
CA THR A 58 -25.92 -12.55 14.28
C THR A 58 -25.78 -13.90 13.59
N LYS A 59 -26.82 -14.74 13.62
CA LYS A 59 -26.80 -16.04 12.95
C LYS A 59 -26.70 -15.90 11.42
N VAL A 60 -27.42 -14.95 10.82
CA VAL A 60 -27.32 -14.68 9.38
C VAL A 60 -25.91 -14.22 9.01
N LEU A 61 -25.32 -13.31 9.78
CA LEU A 61 -23.95 -12.83 9.55
C LEU A 61 -22.92 -13.97 9.66
N VAL A 62 -23.02 -14.83 10.67
CA VAL A 62 -22.12 -15.99 10.84
C VAL A 62 -22.29 -16.98 9.68
N LEU A 63 -23.50 -17.20 9.18
CA LEU A 63 -23.72 -18.05 8.01
C LEU A 63 -23.15 -17.45 6.73
N ALA A 64 -23.31 -16.14 6.53
CA ALA A 64 -22.73 -15.42 5.39
C ALA A 64 -21.20 -15.51 5.41
N ASP A 65 -20.58 -15.28 6.57
CA ASP A 65 -19.14 -15.42 6.75
C ASP A 65 -18.63 -16.83 6.42
N ARG A 66 -19.33 -17.87 6.90
CA ARG A 66 -19.01 -19.27 6.58
C ARG A 66 -19.14 -19.59 5.09
N ILE A 67 -20.07 -18.95 4.38
CA ILE A 67 -20.22 -19.13 2.92
C ILE A 67 -19.03 -18.54 2.20
N VAL A 68 -18.61 -17.33 2.56
CA VAL A 68 -17.43 -16.67 1.96
C VAL A 68 -16.17 -17.52 2.19
N ILE A 69 -15.93 -18.00 3.41
CA ILE A 69 -14.79 -18.86 3.71
C ILE A 69 -14.82 -20.15 2.84
N LYS A 70 -15.98 -20.79 2.69
CA LYS A 70 -16.11 -21.97 1.82
C LYS A 70 -15.87 -21.68 0.35
N GLN A 71 -16.27 -20.50 -0.14
CA GLN A 71 -16.00 -20.08 -1.51
C GLN A 71 -14.49 -19.90 -1.73
N ILE A 72 -13.77 -19.26 -0.80
CA ILE A 72 -12.32 -19.11 -0.86
C ILE A 72 -11.63 -20.48 -0.86
N ILE A 73 -12.02 -21.40 0.01
CA ILE A 73 -11.47 -22.77 0.06
C ILE A 73 -11.72 -23.50 -1.25
N ALA A 74 -12.94 -23.42 -1.81
CA ALA A 74 -13.28 -24.06 -3.07
C ALA A 74 -12.50 -23.48 -4.24
N SER A 75 -12.33 -22.17 -4.30
CA SER A 75 -11.52 -21.49 -5.32
C SER A 75 -10.04 -21.86 -5.20
N ARG A 76 -9.48 -21.89 -3.99
CA ARG A 76 -8.10 -22.40 -3.74
C ARG A 76 -7.92 -23.82 -4.25
N ASN A 77 -8.89 -24.71 -4.00
CA ASN A 77 -8.78 -26.09 -4.43
C ASN A 77 -8.80 -26.24 -5.95
N LYS A 78 -9.57 -25.39 -6.68
CA LYS A 78 -9.52 -25.32 -8.14
C LYS A 78 -8.11 -24.93 -8.62
N VAL A 79 -7.57 -23.83 -8.06
CA VAL A 79 -6.22 -23.34 -8.39
C VAL A 79 -5.16 -24.43 -8.16
N LEU A 80 -5.21 -25.14 -7.02
CA LEU A 80 -4.27 -26.22 -6.74
C LEU A 80 -4.38 -27.38 -7.73
N ALA A 81 -5.62 -27.79 -8.09
CA ALA A 81 -5.83 -28.85 -9.06
C ALA A 81 -5.27 -28.49 -10.44
N THR A 82 -5.46 -27.23 -10.87
CA THR A 82 -4.91 -26.76 -12.15
C THR A 82 -3.38 -26.59 -12.08
N MET A 83 -2.83 -26.17 -10.93
CA MET A 83 -1.38 -26.15 -10.71
C MET A 83 -0.77 -27.55 -10.81
N GLU A 84 -1.40 -28.60 -10.27
CA GLU A 84 -0.93 -29.98 -10.40
C GLU A 84 -0.94 -30.46 -11.85
N GLN A 85 -1.89 -30.01 -12.66
CA GLN A 85 -1.91 -30.27 -14.09
C GLN A 85 -0.75 -29.54 -14.80
N LEU A 86 -0.55 -28.24 -14.52
CA LEU A 86 0.55 -27.44 -15.08
C LEU A 86 1.93 -28.02 -14.79
N GLU A 87 2.09 -28.65 -13.63
CA GLU A 87 3.36 -29.26 -13.24
C GLU A 87 3.75 -30.46 -14.13
N LYS A 88 2.72 -31.21 -14.60
CA LYS A 88 2.85 -32.43 -15.38
C LYS A 88 2.85 -32.23 -16.89
N VAL A 89 2.57 -31.00 -17.36
CA VAL A 89 2.47 -30.68 -18.78
C VAL A 89 3.83 -30.79 -19.46
N ASN A 90 3.83 -31.46 -20.63
CA ASN A 90 5.02 -31.68 -21.46
C ASN A 90 4.90 -31.04 -22.86
N SER A 91 3.74 -30.51 -23.24
CA SER A 91 3.54 -29.86 -24.53
C SER A 91 3.17 -28.40 -24.38
N PHE A 92 3.64 -27.54 -25.29
CA PHE A 92 3.35 -26.12 -25.27
C PHE A 92 1.86 -25.81 -25.48
N GLN A 93 1.20 -26.57 -26.36
CA GLN A 93 -0.23 -26.37 -26.64
C GLN A 93 -1.11 -26.67 -25.43
N GLU A 94 -0.86 -27.79 -24.76
CA GLU A 94 -1.54 -28.14 -23.52
C GLU A 94 -1.24 -27.13 -22.40
N PHE A 95 -0.02 -26.65 -22.31
CA PHE A 95 0.39 -25.62 -21.36
C PHE A 95 -0.45 -24.34 -21.52
N VAL A 96 -0.60 -23.84 -22.76
CA VAL A 96 -1.37 -22.62 -23.04
C VAL A 96 -2.81 -22.77 -22.58
N GLN A 97 -3.45 -23.91 -22.85
CA GLN A 97 -4.81 -24.20 -22.47
C GLN A 97 -4.98 -24.24 -20.95
N ILE A 98 -4.15 -25.01 -20.25
CA ILE A 98 -4.25 -25.15 -18.78
C ILE A 98 -3.85 -23.86 -18.10
N PHE A 99 -2.84 -23.12 -18.61
CA PHE A 99 -2.46 -21.83 -18.02
C PHE A 99 -3.53 -20.76 -18.19
N SER A 100 -4.30 -20.77 -19.28
CA SER A 100 -5.46 -19.91 -19.45
C SER A 100 -6.55 -20.20 -18.42
N GLN A 101 -6.81 -21.48 -18.14
CA GLN A 101 -7.73 -21.89 -17.07
C GLN A 101 -7.22 -21.44 -15.71
N PHE A 102 -5.94 -21.69 -15.42
CA PHE A 102 -5.27 -21.27 -14.19
C PHE A 102 -5.39 -19.75 -13.97
N GLY A 103 -5.19 -18.94 -15.02
CA GLY A 103 -5.33 -17.50 -14.98
C GLY A 103 -6.74 -17.06 -14.55
N ASN A 104 -7.79 -17.67 -15.13
CA ASN A 104 -9.17 -17.37 -14.75
C ASN A 104 -9.48 -17.75 -13.29
N GLU A 105 -8.96 -18.89 -12.84
CA GLU A 105 -9.13 -19.35 -11.46
C GLU A 105 -8.38 -18.47 -10.46
N MET A 106 -7.18 -17.98 -10.82
CA MET A 106 -6.42 -17.02 -10.02
C MET A 106 -7.12 -15.67 -9.92
N VAL A 107 -7.76 -15.20 -10.99
CA VAL A 107 -8.58 -13.98 -10.97
C VAL A 107 -9.77 -14.14 -10.02
N GLU A 108 -10.51 -15.26 -10.09
CA GLU A 108 -11.59 -15.57 -9.16
C GLU A 108 -11.11 -15.58 -7.71
N PHE A 109 -9.98 -16.25 -7.46
CA PHE A 109 -9.37 -16.34 -6.12
C PHE A 109 -8.91 -14.96 -5.61
N ALA A 110 -8.32 -14.15 -6.48
CA ALA A 110 -7.88 -12.79 -6.15
C ALA A 110 -9.04 -11.88 -5.72
N HIS A 111 -10.19 -11.96 -6.41
CA HIS A 111 -11.39 -11.21 -6.04
C HIS A 111 -11.92 -11.64 -4.68
N LEU A 112 -12.13 -12.95 -4.46
CA LEU A 112 -12.65 -13.47 -3.20
C LEU A 112 -11.75 -13.11 -2.01
N THR A 113 -10.45 -13.25 -2.16
CA THR A 113 -9.48 -12.91 -1.10
C THR A 113 -9.34 -11.41 -0.89
N GLY A 114 -9.51 -10.59 -1.93
CA GLY A 114 -9.52 -9.14 -1.86
C GLY A 114 -10.74 -8.61 -1.09
N ASP A 115 -11.92 -9.12 -1.39
CA ASP A 115 -13.14 -8.79 -0.65
C ASP A 115 -12.99 -9.19 0.82
N ARG A 116 -12.48 -10.40 1.07
CA ARG A 116 -12.22 -10.88 2.44
C ARG A 116 -11.22 -9.99 3.18
N GLN A 117 -10.14 -9.56 2.55
CA GLN A 117 -9.16 -8.65 3.15
C GLN A 117 -9.80 -7.33 3.60
N ASN A 118 -10.74 -6.78 2.82
CA ASN A 118 -11.44 -5.55 3.17
C ASN A 118 -12.37 -5.74 4.38
N ASP A 119 -12.96 -6.93 4.53
CA ASP A 119 -13.87 -7.26 5.64
C ASP A 119 -13.12 -7.54 6.95
N LEU A 120 -11.82 -7.87 6.90
CA LEU A 120 -11.01 -8.11 8.09
C LEU A 120 -10.84 -6.82 8.88
N LYS A 121 -11.18 -6.87 10.18
CA LYS A 121 -10.99 -5.77 11.14
C LYS A 121 -9.67 -5.85 11.88
N ASP A 122 -9.13 -7.05 11.98
CA ASP A 122 -7.81 -7.31 12.57
C ASP A 122 -6.73 -6.88 11.59
N GLU A 123 -6.01 -5.82 11.93
CA GLU A 123 -4.97 -5.24 11.06
C GLU A 123 -3.79 -6.22 10.84
N THR A 124 -3.52 -7.11 11.80
CA THR A 124 -2.50 -8.16 11.68
C THR A 124 -2.89 -9.19 10.63
N LYS A 125 -4.12 -9.73 10.70
CA LYS A 125 -4.65 -10.65 9.70
C LYS A 125 -4.74 -9.99 8.32
N LYS A 126 -5.11 -8.72 8.28
CA LYS A 126 -5.18 -7.93 7.05
C LYS A 126 -3.82 -7.76 6.40
N ALA A 127 -2.77 -7.46 7.18
CA ALA A 127 -1.40 -7.36 6.69
C ALA A 127 -0.87 -8.73 6.20
N ARG A 128 -1.12 -9.82 6.93
CA ARG A 128 -0.77 -11.17 6.50
C ARG A 128 -1.47 -11.56 5.19
N MET A 129 -2.75 -11.25 5.05
CA MET A 129 -3.51 -11.47 3.82
C MET A 129 -2.92 -10.66 2.66
N ALA A 130 -2.59 -9.40 2.89
CA ALA A 130 -1.96 -8.54 1.90
C ALA A 130 -0.62 -9.12 1.42
N ALA A 131 0.23 -9.60 2.34
CA ALA A 131 1.52 -10.21 2.02
C ALA A 131 1.34 -11.50 1.18
N ALA A 132 0.44 -12.41 1.58
CA ALA A 132 0.19 -13.64 0.83
C ALA A 132 -0.33 -13.36 -0.58
N ARG A 133 -1.23 -12.39 -0.74
CA ARG A 133 -1.76 -11.97 -2.04
C ARG A 133 -0.67 -11.34 -2.92
N ALA A 134 0.23 -10.53 -2.36
CA ALA A 134 1.35 -9.95 -3.09
C ALA A 134 2.32 -11.02 -3.64
N VAL A 135 2.59 -12.06 -2.85
CA VAL A 135 3.38 -13.22 -3.33
C VAL A 135 2.68 -13.92 -4.49
N LEU A 136 1.38 -14.20 -4.38
CA LEU A 136 0.63 -14.89 -5.43
C LEU A 136 0.59 -14.10 -6.74
N GLU A 137 0.44 -12.78 -6.66
CA GLU A 137 0.50 -11.88 -7.81
C GLU A 137 1.84 -11.98 -8.55
N LYS A 138 2.95 -11.76 -7.83
CA LYS A 138 4.30 -11.83 -8.40
C LYS A 138 4.62 -13.23 -8.94
N CYS A 139 4.28 -14.28 -8.20
CA CYS A 139 4.54 -15.66 -8.59
C CYS A 139 3.73 -16.11 -9.81
N THR A 140 2.58 -15.54 -10.11
CA THR A 140 1.79 -15.90 -11.30
C THR A 140 2.54 -15.62 -12.59
N MET A 141 3.19 -14.46 -12.70
CA MET A 141 4.02 -14.12 -13.87
C MET A 141 5.30 -14.94 -13.92
N MET A 142 5.94 -15.14 -12.78
CA MET A 142 7.12 -16.01 -12.67
C MET A 142 6.80 -17.44 -13.10
N LEU A 143 5.63 -17.96 -12.72
CA LEU A 143 5.19 -19.29 -13.10
C LEU A 143 5.02 -19.43 -14.62
N LEU A 144 4.43 -18.41 -15.27
CA LEU A 144 4.27 -18.38 -16.72
C LEU A 144 5.63 -18.51 -17.43
N THR A 145 6.57 -17.63 -17.06
CA THR A 145 7.86 -17.56 -17.75
C THR A 145 8.76 -18.75 -17.40
N ALA A 146 8.81 -19.19 -16.15
CA ALA A 146 9.58 -20.34 -15.72
C ALA A 146 9.06 -21.64 -16.35
N SER A 147 7.73 -21.83 -16.44
CA SER A 147 7.15 -23.02 -17.09
C SER A 147 7.41 -23.04 -18.60
N LYS A 148 7.27 -21.90 -19.29
CA LYS A 148 7.64 -21.77 -20.72
C LYS A 148 9.12 -22.13 -20.94
N THR A 149 10.01 -21.64 -20.07
CA THR A 149 11.45 -21.87 -20.16
C THR A 149 11.78 -23.34 -19.95
N CYS A 150 11.18 -23.99 -18.96
CA CYS A 150 11.34 -25.41 -18.68
C CYS A 150 10.81 -26.29 -19.83
N LEU A 151 9.66 -25.94 -20.43
CA LEU A 151 9.13 -26.66 -21.61
C LEU A 151 10.03 -26.51 -22.84
N ARG A 152 10.68 -25.36 -23.00
CA ARG A 152 11.58 -25.13 -24.12
C ARG A 152 12.94 -25.82 -23.93
N HIS A 153 13.37 -25.94 -22.69
CA HIS A 153 14.67 -26.50 -22.30
C HIS A 153 14.49 -27.59 -21.23
N PRO A 154 13.86 -28.73 -21.56
CA PRO A 154 13.48 -29.75 -20.58
C PRO A 154 14.67 -30.42 -19.88
N ASP A 155 15.81 -30.45 -20.52
CA ASP A 155 17.04 -31.04 -19.98
C ASP A 155 17.85 -30.04 -19.13
N CYS A 156 17.40 -28.79 -18.98
CA CYS A 156 18.09 -27.77 -18.21
C CYS A 156 17.66 -27.82 -16.73
N GLU A 157 18.58 -28.23 -15.86
CA GLU A 157 18.38 -28.37 -14.43
C GLU A 157 17.99 -27.02 -13.77
N SER A 158 18.70 -25.94 -14.14
CA SER A 158 18.41 -24.60 -13.61
C SER A 158 16.99 -24.14 -13.97
N ALA A 159 16.49 -24.44 -15.20
CA ALA A 159 15.12 -24.12 -15.60
C ALA A 159 14.08 -24.94 -14.79
N ARG A 160 14.40 -26.21 -14.49
CA ARG A 160 13.56 -27.09 -13.67
C ARG A 160 13.46 -26.57 -12.24
N LEU A 161 14.60 -26.29 -11.61
CA LEU A 161 14.67 -25.74 -10.24
C LEU A 161 13.94 -24.40 -10.12
N ASN A 162 14.08 -23.54 -11.12
CA ASN A 162 13.38 -22.26 -11.18
C ASN A 162 11.85 -22.44 -11.18
N LYS A 163 11.33 -23.34 -12.04
CA LYS A 163 9.90 -23.70 -12.09
C LYS A 163 9.42 -24.29 -10.76
N GLU A 164 10.10 -25.29 -10.22
CA GLU A 164 9.74 -25.96 -8.96
C GLU A 164 9.68 -25.00 -7.78
N GLY A 165 10.65 -24.08 -7.70
CA GLY A 165 10.67 -23.05 -6.65
C GLY A 165 9.47 -22.12 -6.68
N VAL A 166 9.01 -21.73 -7.88
CA VAL A 166 7.80 -20.89 -8.00
C VAL A 166 6.54 -21.66 -7.59
N PHE A 167 6.39 -22.91 -8.03
CA PHE A 167 5.27 -23.77 -7.60
C PHE A 167 5.21 -23.93 -6.08
N HIS A 168 6.36 -24.22 -5.48
CA HIS A 168 6.46 -24.36 -4.02
C HIS A 168 6.01 -23.09 -3.30
N ARG A 169 6.51 -21.93 -3.71
CA ARG A 169 6.17 -20.64 -3.11
C ARG A 169 4.68 -20.31 -3.24
N MET A 170 4.08 -20.59 -4.39
CA MET A 170 2.65 -20.40 -4.61
C MET A 170 1.81 -21.29 -3.69
N ARG A 171 2.18 -22.57 -3.53
CA ARG A 171 1.47 -23.49 -2.63
C ARG A 171 1.49 -22.98 -1.19
N LEU A 172 2.66 -22.56 -0.69
CA LEU A 172 2.77 -22.00 0.65
C LEU A 172 1.89 -20.76 0.83
N SER A 173 1.86 -19.86 -0.16
CA SER A 173 1.04 -18.65 -0.08
C SER A 173 -0.47 -18.94 -0.14
N LEU A 174 -0.89 -19.91 -0.93
CA LEU A 174 -2.28 -20.39 -0.97
C LEU A 174 -2.69 -21.00 0.38
N GLU A 175 -1.79 -21.72 1.05
CA GLU A 175 -2.05 -22.29 2.38
C GLU A 175 -2.14 -21.19 3.44
N GLN A 176 -1.25 -20.19 3.41
CA GLN A 176 -1.30 -19.04 4.30
C GLN A 176 -2.64 -18.29 4.21
N VAL A 177 -3.20 -18.13 3.01
CA VAL A 177 -4.51 -17.50 2.83
C VAL A 177 -5.59 -18.31 3.56
N ILE A 178 -5.57 -19.63 3.44
CA ILE A 178 -6.56 -20.49 4.12
C ILE A 178 -6.39 -20.44 5.64
N GLU A 179 -5.17 -20.48 6.13
CA GLU A 179 -4.87 -20.34 7.56
C GLU A 179 -5.44 -19.03 8.12
N ILE A 180 -5.28 -17.92 7.41
CA ILE A 180 -5.80 -16.62 7.83
C ILE A 180 -7.33 -16.59 7.87
N VAL A 181 -8.01 -17.15 6.86
CA VAL A 181 -9.49 -17.11 6.78
C VAL A 181 -10.17 -18.12 7.71
N THR A 182 -9.51 -19.24 8.02
CA THR A 182 -10.05 -20.29 8.90
C THR A 182 -9.66 -20.12 10.36
N ASP A 183 -8.75 -19.19 10.66
CA ASP A 183 -8.17 -18.98 11.98
C ASP A 183 -7.52 -20.25 12.56
N SER A 184 -7.12 -21.16 11.68
CA SER A 184 -6.51 -22.44 12.04
C SER A 184 -5.03 -22.24 12.31
N ARG A 185 -4.67 -21.74 13.51
CA ARG A 185 -3.31 -21.94 13.99
C ARG A 185 -3.16 -23.38 14.43
N PRO A 186 -2.10 -24.12 14.03
CA PRO A 186 -1.81 -25.40 14.63
C PRO A 186 -1.68 -25.20 16.13
N SER A 187 -2.57 -25.86 16.90
CA SER A 187 -2.54 -25.85 18.36
C SER A 187 -1.33 -26.67 18.84
N GLY A 188 -0.16 -26.07 18.84
CA GLY A 188 1.06 -26.77 19.25
C GLY A 188 2.32 -25.93 19.26
N GLU A 189 2.36 -24.85 18.57
CA GLU A 189 3.49 -23.94 18.60
C GLU A 189 3.13 -22.75 19.51
N ASN A 190 3.60 -22.83 20.77
CA ASN A 190 3.85 -21.66 21.60
C ASN A 190 5.04 -20.90 21.00
N GLU A 191 4.95 -20.51 19.74
CA GLU A 191 5.75 -19.41 19.27
C GLU A 191 5.13 -18.16 19.89
N MET A 192 5.72 -17.72 20.98
CA MET A 192 5.60 -16.31 21.35
C MET A 192 5.89 -15.53 20.07
N PRO A 193 5.00 -14.60 19.66
CA PRO A 193 5.30 -13.78 18.51
C PRO A 193 6.69 -13.19 18.73
N PRO A 194 7.57 -13.21 17.71
CA PRO A 194 8.88 -12.61 17.83
C PRO A 194 8.67 -11.16 18.27
N MET A 195 9.10 -10.86 19.49
CA MET A 195 8.74 -9.64 20.17
C MET A 195 9.56 -8.50 19.57
N CYS A 196 8.92 -7.61 18.83
CA CYS A 196 9.54 -6.37 18.37
C CYS A 196 10.14 -5.63 19.58
N ILE A 197 11.41 -5.24 19.52
CA ILE A 197 12.09 -4.54 20.61
C ILE A 197 11.29 -3.32 21.08
N TYR A 198 10.64 -2.63 20.16
CA TYR A 198 9.81 -1.46 20.48
C TYR A 198 8.59 -1.80 21.35
N ALA A 199 7.96 -2.94 21.11
CA ALA A 199 6.83 -3.41 21.93
C ALA A 199 7.32 -3.73 23.35
N SER A 200 8.47 -4.40 23.44
CA SER A 200 9.12 -4.74 24.73
C SER A 200 9.54 -3.49 25.50
N ILE A 201 10.17 -2.51 24.85
CA ILE A 201 10.53 -1.23 25.47
C ILE A 201 9.27 -0.49 25.95
N LYS A 202 8.21 -0.47 25.17
CA LYS A 202 6.95 0.17 25.55
C LYS A 202 6.31 -0.49 26.77
N GLU A 203 6.27 -1.83 26.79
CA GLU A 203 5.75 -2.59 27.91
C GLU A 203 6.59 -2.37 29.18
N PHE A 204 7.92 -2.43 29.06
CA PHE A 204 8.85 -2.16 30.15
C PHE A 204 8.62 -0.76 30.75
N LYS A 205 8.55 0.27 29.90
CA LYS A 205 8.27 1.64 30.34
C LYS A 205 6.92 1.77 31.05
N ASN A 206 5.87 1.16 30.52
CA ASN A 206 4.55 1.18 31.17
C ASN A 206 4.60 0.54 32.55
N LYS A 207 5.38 -0.53 32.74
CA LYS A 207 5.56 -1.15 34.07
C LYS A 207 6.38 -0.28 35.01
N VAL A 208 7.44 0.36 34.52
CA VAL A 208 8.24 1.33 35.29
C VAL A 208 7.37 2.52 35.72
N GLU A 209 6.56 3.07 34.80
CA GLU A 209 5.64 4.17 35.11
C GLU A 209 4.52 3.75 36.06
N GLY A 210 4.07 2.50 36.00
CA GLY A 210 3.08 1.91 36.90
C GLY A 210 3.52 1.86 38.36
N LEU A 211 4.82 1.97 38.65
CA LEU A 211 5.35 2.09 40.02
C LEU A 211 4.82 3.36 40.72
N ARG A 212 4.41 4.38 39.98
CA ARG A 212 3.74 5.58 40.51
C ARG A 212 2.43 5.26 41.18
N GLU A 213 1.70 4.28 40.68
CA GLU A 213 0.36 3.94 41.18
C GLU A 213 0.42 2.90 42.29
N ASN A 214 1.34 1.93 42.17
CA ASN A 214 1.45 0.85 43.14
C ASN A 214 2.87 0.27 43.20
N LEU A 215 3.55 0.49 44.34
CA LEU A 215 4.91 0.04 44.61
C LEU A 215 5.03 -1.48 44.79
N TYR A 216 3.91 -2.22 44.92
CA TYR A 216 3.92 -3.64 45.30
C TYR A 216 3.43 -4.58 44.19
N VAL A 217 3.08 -4.04 43.03
CA VAL A 217 2.53 -4.84 41.90
C VAL A 217 3.63 -5.60 41.13
N LEU A 218 4.85 -5.08 41.15
CA LEU A 218 5.99 -5.62 40.42
C LEU A 218 7.04 -6.21 41.37
N SER A 219 7.79 -7.21 40.87
CA SER A 219 9.00 -7.69 41.51
C SER A 219 10.25 -7.17 40.79
N LYS A 220 11.34 -7.07 41.52
CA LYS A 220 12.66 -6.70 40.97
C LYS A 220 13.06 -7.64 39.83
N GLU A 221 12.89 -8.94 40.08
CA GLU A 221 13.25 -10.01 39.14
C GLU A 221 12.51 -9.84 37.80
N ASN A 222 11.24 -9.45 37.88
CA ASN A 222 10.45 -9.24 36.66
C ASN A 222 11.00 -8.10 35.80
N LEU A 223 11.31 -6.93 36.41
CA LEU A 223 11.90 -5.82 35.66
C LEU A 223 13.30 -6.14 35.13
N SER A 224 14.13 -6.84 35.91
CA SER A 224 15.46 -7.27 35.46
C SER A 224 15.37 -8.21 34.26
N THR A 225 14.51 -9.23 34.33
CA THR A 225 14.31 -10.18 33.22
C THR A 225 13.79 -9.49 31.98
N MET A 226 12.88 -8.52 32.13
CA MET A 226 12.35 -7.78 30.96
C MET A 226 13.47 -6.93 30.32
N LEU A 227 14.30 -6.26 31.08
CA LEU A 227 15.42 -5.51 30.53
C LEU A 227 16.43 -6.44 29.86
N GLU A 228 16.78 -7.58 30.51
CA GLU A 228 17.67 -8.57 29.92
C GLU A 228 17.19 -9.06 28.57
N LEU A 229 15.90 -9.39 28.43
CA LEU A 229 15.30 -9.78 27.14
C LEU A 229 15.37 -8.67 26.09
N ILE A 230 15.15 -7.40 26.48
CA ILE A 230 15.31 -6.27 25.56
C ILE A 230 16.76 -6.17 25.09
N LEU A 231 17.73 -6.30 26.02
CA LEU A 231 19.15 -6.17 25.70
C LEU A 231 19.66 -7.36 24.87
N GLU A 232 19.16 -8.57 25.10
CA GLU A 232 19.44 -9.75 24.28
C GLU A 232 19.04 -9.48 22.80
N HIS A 233 17.86 -8.93 22.56
CA HIS A 233 17.45 -8.57 21.21
C HIS A 233 18.26 -7.41 20.58
N THR A 234 18.94 -6.57 21.40
CA THR A 234 19.86 -5.55 20.87
C THR A 234 21.15 -6.16 20.34
N GLU A 235 21.49 -7.39 20.72
CA GLU A 235 22.66 -8.12 20.21
C GLU A 235 22.54 -8.35 18.70
N ASP A 236 21.34 -8.50 18.16
CA ASP A 236 21.14 -8.60 16.70
C ASP A 236 21.72 -7.38 15.96
N PHE A 237 21.67 -6.19 16.56
CA PHE A 237 22.26 -4.98 15.99
C PHE A 237 23.77 -4.90 16.16
N THR A 238 24.30 -5.37 17.30
CA THR A 238 25.74 -5.29 17.59
C THR A 238 26.53 -6.40 16.93
N ASP A 239 25.90 -7.54 16.69
CA ASP A 239 26.51 -8.71 16.03
C ASP A 239 26.40 -8.62 14.51
N SER A 240 25.44 -7.85 13.98
CA SER A 240 25.28 -7.65 12.54
C SER A 240 26.56 -7.09 11.92
N ALA A 241 27.06 -7.78 10.88
CA ALA A 241 28.25 -7.35 10.14
C ALA A 241 28.08 -6.00 9.43
N TYR A 242 26.84 -5.58 9.20
CA TYR A 242 26.50 -4.38 8.42
C TYR A 242 26.23 -3.16 9.27
N THR A 243 26.06 -3.31 10.59
CA THR A 243 25.92 -2.18 11.50
C THR A 243 27.25 -1.45 11.64
N SER A 244 27.26 -0.13 11.47
CA SER A 244 28.47 0.68 11.58
C SER A 244 29.07 0.62 12.99
N HIS A 245 30.39 0.76 13.07
CA HIS A 245 31.10 0.74 14.37
C HIS A 245 30.57 1.81 15.33
N GLU A 246 30.26 2.99 14.82
CA GLU A 246 29.72 4.09 15.61
C GLU A 246 28.35 3.75 16.24
N HIS A 247 27.41 3.19 15.47
CA HIS A 247 26.13 2.76 15.97
C HIS A 247 26.27 1.61 16.98
N ARG A 248 27.15 0.66 16.69
CA ARG A 248 27.45 -0.47 17.59
C ARG A 248 27.94 0.01 18.95
N GLU A 249 28.91 0.92 18.98
CA GLU A 249 29.43 1.47 20.23
C GLU A 249 28.36 2.23 21.01
N ARG A 250 27.53 3.04 20.34
CA ARG A 250 26.42 3.77 20.96
C ARG A 250 25.37 2.84 21.55
N ILE A 251 24.99 1.78 20.85
CA ILE A 251 24.04 0.78 21.34
C ILE A 251 24.61 0.09 22.59
N LEU A 252 25.87 -0.32 22.58
CA LEU A 252 26.54 -0.94 23.74
C LEU A 252 26.61 0.01 24.94
N GLU A 253 26.88 1.29 24.70
CA GLU A 253 26.93 2.30 25.77
C GLU A 253 25.53 2.53 26.37
N GLN A 254 24.49 2.68 25.53
CA GLN A 254 23.10 2.82 25.98
C GLN A 254 22.62 1.56 26.74
N SER A 255 23.04 0.37 26.31
CA SER A 255 22.72 -0.89 26.97
C SER A 255 23.36 -0.97 28.38
N LYS A 256 24.61 -0.51 28.54
CA LYS A 256 25.26 -0.41 29.82
C LYS A 256 24.58 0.61 30.74
N GLN A 257 24.26 1.78 30.19
CA GLN A 257 23.54 2.82 30.91
C GLN A 257 22.18 2.34 31.40
N ALA A 258 21.43 1.59 30.60
CA ALA A 258 20.14 1.03 31.00
C ALA A 258 20.26 0.08 32.21
N LYS A 259 21.31 -0.72 32.29
CA LYS A 259 21.57 -1.58 33.46
C LYS A 259 21.83 -0.75 34.71
N VAL A 260 22.65 0.29 34.63
CA VAL A 260 22.97 1.19 35.73
C VAL A 260 21.72 1.93 36.22
N GLU A 261 20.92 2.47 35.32
CA GLU A 261 19.69 3.17 35.68
C GLU A 261 18.65 2.24 36.31
N LEU A 262 18.56 0.97 35.87
CA LEU A 262 17.69 -0.01 36.51
C LEU A 262 18.15 -0.34 37.93
N GLU A 263 19.46 -0.52 38.17
CA GLU A 263 20.00 -0.77 39.51
C GLU A 263 19.71 0.38 40.46
N GLN A 264 19.85 1.64 39.99
CA GLN A 264 19.51 2.83 40.75
C GLN A 264 18.03 2.90 41.07
N LEU A 265 17.17 2.67 40.05
CA LEU A 265 15.70 2.64 40.19
C LEU A 265 15.29 1.61 41.25
N VAL A 266 15.81 0.39 41.15
CA VAL A 266 15.52 -0.69 42.12
C VAL A 266 15.96 -0.31 43.53
N SER A 267 17.14 0.30 43.71
CA SER A 267 17.62 0.74 45.01
C SER A 267 16.67 1.76 45.64
N VAL A 268 16.30 2.79 44.92
CA VAL A 268 15.38 3.85 45.40
C VAL A 268 13.98 3.30 45.64
N TRP A 269 13.48 2.41 44.77
CA TRP A 269 12.19 1.76 44.88
C TRP A 269 12.11 0.89 46.16
N MET A 270 13.15 0.09 46.48
CA MET A 270 13.22 -0.71 47.71
C MET A 270 13.26 0.18 48.96
N GLN A 271 13.92 1.33 48.88
CA GLN A 271 13.91 2.30 49.99
C GLN A 271 12.51 2.90 50.22
N ALA A 272 11.81 3.24 49.16
CA ALA A 272 10.42 3.75 49.21
C ALA A 272 9.46 2.70 49.80
N GLN A 273 9.56 1.44 49.41
CA GLN A 273 8.80 0.33 50.01
C GLN A 273 9.01 0.19 51.52
N ASN A 274 10.27 0.32 51.99
CA ASN A 274 10.62 0.18 53.40
C ASN A 274 10.11 1.35 54.27
N GLN A 275 10.00 2.55 53.70
CA GLN A 275 9.51 3.75 54.40
C GLN A 275 7.98 3.76 54.62
N LYS A 276 7.23 2.81 54.03
CA LYS A 276 5.76 2.70 54.12
C LYS A 276 5.00 4.00 53.85
N THR A 277 5.62 4.92 53.12
CA THR A 277 4.97 6.15 52.69
C THR A 277 3.96 5.85 51.57
N LYS A 278 2.78 6.44 51.65
CA LYS A 278 1.77 6.31 50.56
C LYS A 278 2.10 7.20 49.39
N ASP A 279 2.91 8.22 49.58
CA ASP A 279 3.26 9.20 48.56
C ASP A 279 4.59 8.82 47.91
N ILE A 280 4.67 9.03 46.60
CA ILE A 280 5.88 8.78 45.79
C ILE A 280 6.96 9.76 46.29
N THR A 281 8.15 9.22 46.59
CA THR A 281 9.30 10.06 46.94
C THR A 281 9.82 10.77 45.69
N GLU A 282 10.33 12.00 45.85
CA GLU A 282 10.91 12.76 44.74
C GLU A 282 12.06 12.01 44.06
N ASP A 283 12.87 11.31 44.83
CA ASP A 283 13.99 10.49 44.35
C ASP A 283 13.47 9.33 43.44
N LEU A 284 12.35 8.69 43.78
CA LEU A 284 11.76 7.63 42.99
C LEU A 284 11.23 8.18 41.65
N GLU A 285 10.55 9.33 41.68
CA GLU A 285 10.07 9.99 40.48
C GLU A 285 11.21 10.34 39.51
N ILE A 286 12.30 10.90 40.03
CA ILE A 286 13.49 11.19 39.25
C ILE A 286 14.09 9.91 38.62
N SER A 287 14.15 8.82 39.39
CA SER A 287 14.70 7.53 38.90
C SER A 287 13.80 6.90 37.80
N ILE A 288 12.46 6.99 37.96
CA ILE A 288 11.50 6.56 36.94
C ILE A 288 11.71 7.38 35.63
N LEU A 289 11.81 8.69 35.74
CA LEU A 289 12.04 9.57 34.59
C LEU A 289 13.36 9.26 33.89
N LYS A 290 14.46 9.07 34.64
CA LYS A 290 15.76 8.72 34.07
C LYS A 290 15.73 7.38 33.34
N MET A 291 15.11 6.35 33.93
CA MET A 291 14.98 5.04 33.32
C MET A 291 14.17 5.13 32.02
N CYS A 292 13.03 5.83 32.02
CA CYS A 292 12.22 6.05 30.83
C CYS A 292 12.97 6.84 29.75
N GLN A 293 13.76 7.83 30.12
CA GLN A 293 14.60 8.59 29.19
C GLN A 293 15.68 7.70 28.56
N CYS A 294 16.39 6.92 29.37
CA CYS A 294 17.42 5.98 28.90
C CYS A 294 16.83 4.99 27.87
N MET A 295 15.66 4.41 28.15
CA MET A 295 14.97 3.52 27.20
C MET A 295 14.53 4.23 25.92
N ASN A 296 14.18 5.50 25.98
CA ASN A 296 13.87 6.30 24.77
C ASN A 296 15.13 6.59 23.94
N GLU A 297 16.27 6.80 24.59
CA GLU A 297 17.56 7.02 23.91
C GLU A 297 18.02 5.73 23.23
N LEU A 298 17.94 4.59 23.90
CA LEU A 298 18.21 3.26 23.30
C LEU A 298 17.30 3.02 22.10
N ARG A 299 15.98 3.24 22.24
CA ARG A 299 15.02 3.12 21.14
C ARG A 299 15.40 4.00 19.95
N ARG A 300 15.84 5.22 20.19
CA ARG A 300 16.23 6.17 19.16
C ARG A 300 17.48 5.72 18.42
N GLU A 301 18.47 5.22 19.14
CA GLU A 301 19.71 4.72 18.56
C GLU A 301 19.48 3.47 17.69
N LEU A 302 18.68 2.51 18.16
CA LEU A 302 18.30 1.34 17.37
C LEU A 302 17.56 1.73 16.07
N HIS A 303 16.66 2.71 16.17
CA HIS A 303 15.96 3.24 14.99
C HIS A 303 16.94 3.86 13.98
N HIS A 304 17.85 4.70 14.45
CA HIS A 304 18.87 5.32 13.61
C HIS A 304 19.78 4.28 12.94
N ALA A 305 20.23 3.28 13.69
CA ALA A 305 21.06 2.22 13.14
C ALA A 305 20.37 1.46 11.98
N ALA A 306 19.14 1.00 12.20
CA ALA A 306 18.39 0.26 11.18
C ALA A 306 18.02 1.13 9.95
N THR A 307 17.54 2.35 10.18
CA THR A 307 17.04 3.20 9.10
C THR A 307 18.17 3.83 8.28
N SER A 308 19.29 4.18 8.89
CA SER A 308 20.48 4.66 8.19
C SER A 308 21.08 3.58 7.30
N LEU A 309 21.26 2.37 7.85
CA LEU A 309 21.71 1.21 7.07
C LEU A 309 20.81 0.93 5.87
N THR A 310 19.50 0.94 6.09
CA THR A 310 18.51 0.71 5.03
C THR A 310 18.60 1.79 3.94
N ALA A 311 18.66 3.05 4.33
CA ALA A 311 18.72 4.18 3.39
C ALA A 311 19.99 4.13 2.54
N ASP A 312 21.13 3.80 3.13
CA ASP A 312 22.40 3.70 2.43
C ASP A 312 22.41 2.50 1.46
N LEU A 313 21.87 1.36 1.88
CA LEU A 313 21.75 0.18 1.07
C LEU A 313 20.83 0.39 -0.14
N LEU A 314 19.66 1.01 0.06
CA LEU A 314 18.73 1.34 -1.02
C LEU A 314 19.34 2.33 -2.02
N ARG A 315 20.11 3.31 -1.53
CA ARG A 315 20.84 4.26 -2.39
C ARG A 315 21.92 3.55 -3.21
N TYR A 316 22.65 2.62 -2.60
CA TYR A 316 23.70 1.85 -3.28
C TYR A 316 23.13 0.94 -4.38
N HIS A 317 21.93 0.40 -4.20
CA HIS A 317 21.28 -0.49 -5.17
C HIS A 317 20.33 0.21 -6.16
N ALA A 318 20.23 1.53 -6.11
CA ALA A 318 19.29 2.30 -6.94
C ALA A 318 19.54 2.18 -8.46
N ASP A 319 20.76 1.90 -8.88
CA ASP A 319 21.14 1.77 -10.29
C ASP A 319 20.96 0.34 -10.86
N HIS A 320 20.59 -0.63 -10.01
CA HIS A 320 20.40 -2.05 -10.38
C HIS A 320 21.57 -2.65 -11.17
N MET A 321 22.80 -2.16 -10.91
CA MET A 321 23.98 -2.48 -11.73
C MET A 321 24.28 -3.98 -11.78
N VAL A 322 24.14 -4.68 -10.65
CA VAL A 322 24.40 -6.14 -10.58
C VAL A 322 23.40 -6.91 -11.43
N LEU A 323 22.11 -6.59 -11.37
CA LEU A 323 21.06 -7.24 -12.17
C LEU A 323 21.26 -6.98 -13.66
N ASN A 324 21.56 -5.73 -14.03
CA ASN A 324 21.80 -5.36 -15.41
C ASN A 324 23.03 -6.07 -15.98
N SER A 325 24.11 -6.14 -15.20
CA SER A 325 25.33 -6.86 -15.60
C SER A 325 25.08 -8.36 -15.72
N LEU A 326 24.27 -8.93 -14.81
CA LEU A 326 23.88 -10.35 -14.87
C LEU A 326 23.06 -10.66 -16.13
N LYS A 327 22.10 -9.79 -16.50
CA LYS A 327 21.32 -9.90 -17.74
C LYS A 327 22.21 -9.86 -18.99
N VAL A 328 23.18 -8.94 -19.03
CA VAL A 328 24.11 -8.81 -20.16
C VAL A 328 25.04 -10.03 -20.26
N SER A 329 25.70 -10.39 -19.17
CA SER A 329 26.62 -11.53 -19.11
C SER A 329 25.95 -12.86 -19.46
N GLY A 330 24.70 -13.06 -19.00
CA GLY A 330 23.88 -14.22 -19.35
C GLY A 330 23.55 -14.27 -20.84
N ALA A 331 23.19 -13.14 -21.44
CA ALA A 331 22.88 -13.06 -22.87
C ALA A 331 24.15 -13.27 -23.75
N GLU A 332 25.33 -12.86 -23.27
CA GLU A 332 26.60 -13.10 -23.93
C GLU A 332 27.09 -14.54 -23.74
N GLY A 333 26.58 -15.28 -22.76
CA GLY A 333 27.02 -16.64 -22.41
C GLY A 333 28.37 -16.64 -21.69
N ASN A 334 28.72 -15.55 -21.01
CA ASN A 334 29.96 -15.40 -20.26
C ASN A 334 29.84 -16.03 -18.87
N LEU A 335 30.20 -17.31 -18.74
CA LEU A 335 30.09 -18.07 -17.48
C LEU A 335 30.89 -17.46 -16.34
N GLU A 336 32.07 -16.90 -16.60
CA GLU A 336 32.92 -16.30 -15.56
C GLU A 336 32.28 -15.01 -14.99
N ALA A 337 31.80 -14.14 -15.86
CA ALA A 337 31.10 -12.93 -15.45
C ALA A 337 29.76 -13.22 -14.73
N VAL A 338 29.00 -14.22 -15.20
CA VAL A 338 27.78 -14.67 -14.52
C VAL A 338 28.08 -15.18 -13.13
N ALA A 339 29.15 -15.98 -12.94
CA ALA A 339 29.56 -16.47 -11.62
C ALA A 339 29.95 -15.30 -10.70
N GLU A 340 30.68 -14.30 -11.19
CA GLU A 340 31.06 -13.11 -10.43
C GLU A 340 29.81 -12.32 -9.96
N TYR A 341 28.89 -12.01 -10.89
CA TYR A 341 27.68 -11.26 -10.54
C TYR A 341 26.68 -12.06 -9.69
N THR A 342 26.69 -13.39 -9.80
CA THR A 342 25.96 -14.29 -8.89
C THR A 342 26.47 -14.18 -7.46
N CYS A 343 27.78 -14.14 -7.26
CA CYS A 343 28.38 -13.92 -5.94
C CYS A 343 27.98 -12.55 -5.38
N LYS A 344 28.04 -11.48 -6.19
CA LYS A 344 27.63 -10.14 -5.80
C LYS A 344 26.12 -10.07 -5.45
N LEU A 345 25.26 -10.73 -6.22
CA LEU A 345 23.83 -10.80 -5.93
C LEU A 345 23.55 -11.56 -4.63
N SER A 346 24.28 -12.64 -4.37
CA SER A 346 24.18 -13.40 -3.13
C SER A 346 24.57 -12.55 -1.92
N GLU A 347 25.64 -11.77 -2.03
CA GLU A 347 26.07 -10.83 -1.00
C GLU A 347 25.04 -9.73 -0.78
N GLN A 348 24.48 -9.13 -1.84
CA GLN A 348 23.39 -8.17 -1.75
C GLN A 348 22.15 -8.76 -1.08
N LYS A 349 21.81 -10.01 -1.39
CA LYS A 349 20.71 -10.73 -0.76
C LYS A 349 20.92 -10.83 0.75
N GLU A 350 22.10 -11.26 1.21
CA GLU A 350 22.41 -11.36 2.64
C GLU A 350 22.27 -10.00 3.35
N GLN A 351 22.79 -8.93 2.73
CA GLN A 351 22.68 -7.58 3.27
C GLN A 351 21.22 -7.12 3.40
N LEU A 352 20.40 -7.35 2.37
CA LEU A 352 18.99 -6.97 2.37
C LEU A 352 18.17 -7.79 3.38
N VAL A 353 18.40 -9.08 3.47
CA VAL A 353 17.76 -9.99 4.42
C VAL A 353 18.05 -9.55 5.86
N GLU A 354 19.33 -9.32 6.17
CA GLU A 354 19.74 -8.86 7.50
C GLU A 354 19.15 -7.48 7.83
N THR A 355 19.15 -6.56 6.87
CA THR A 355 18.55 -5.24 7.04
C THR A 355 17.05 -5.33 7.32
N CYS A 356 16.32 -6.24 6.67
CA CYS A 356 14.89 -6.47 6.96
C CYS A 356 14.68 -6.99 8.39
N ARG A 357 15.58 -7.84 8.90
CA ARG A 357 15.54 -8.31 10.31
C ARG A 357 15.71 -7.15 11.29
N LEU A 358 16.69 -6.27 11.05
CA LEU A 358 16.91 -5.10 11.92
C LEU A 358 15.73 -4.13 11.86
N LEU A 359 15.17 -3.86 10.67
CA LEU A 359 13.96 -3.03 10.51
C LEU A 359 12.76 -3.58 11.26
N ARG A 360 12.60 -4.90 11.30
CA ARG A 360 11.53 -5.57 12.04
C ARG A 360 11.52 -5.19 13.51
N HIS A 361 12.69 -5.15 14.18
CA HIS A 361 12.80 -4.76 15.58
C HIS A 361 12.37 -3.33 15.87
N VAL A 362 12.43 -2.43 14.88
CA VAL A 362 12.10 -1.00 15.00
C VAL A 362 10.81 -0.60 14.27
N SER A 363 10.06 -1.55 13.75
CA SER A 363 8.85 -1.32 12.94
C SER A 363 7.73 -0.56 13.67
N GLY A 364 7.64 -0.70 15.00
CA GLY A 364 6.72 0.05 15.86
C GLY A 364 5.27 -0.43 15.84
N THR A 365 4.85 -1.24 14.85
CA THR A 365 3.50 -1.82 14.75
C THR A 365 3.55 -3.23 14.17
N GLU A 366 2.64 -4.12 14.61
CA GLU A 366 2.55 -5.49 14.09
C GLU A 366 2.39 -5.57 12.56
N PRO A 367 1.55 -4.74 11.90
CA PRO A 367 1.45 -4.78 10.45
C PRO A 367 2.76 -4.43 9.73
N LEU A 368 3.55 -3.48 10.24
CA LEU A 368 4.86 -3.15 9.66
C LEU A 368 5.88 -4.27 9.92
N GLU A 369 5.81 -4.93 11.08
CA GLU A 369 6.61 -6.11 11.38
C GLU A 369 6.35 -7.23 10.35
N ILE A 370 5.08 -7.53 10.05
CA ILE A 370 4.69 -8.50 9.02
C ILE A 370 5.24 -8.08 7.64
N THR A 371 5.23 -6.79 7.33
CA THR A 371 5.77 -6.28 6.07
C THR A 371 7.29 -6.46 5.99
N CYS A 372 8.02 -6.28 7.10
CA CYS A 372 9.45 -6.57 7.17
C CYS A 372 9.75 -8.05 6.96
N ILE A 373 8.98 -8.94 7.59
CA ILE A 373 9.09 -10.40 7.42
C ILE A 373 8.82 -10.79 5.96
N HIS A 374 7.80 -10.20 5.34
CA HIS A 374 7.49 -10.43 3.93
C HIS A 374 8.62 -9.96 3.00
N ALA A 375 9.24 -8.81 3.28
CA ALA A 375 10.37 -8.31 2.50
C ALA A 375 11.59 -9.24 2.64
N GLU A 376 11.91 -9.67 3.87
CA GLU A 376 12.96 -10.64 4.18
C GLU A 376 12.77 -11.93 3.36
N ASP A 377 11.59 -12.57 3.47
CA ASP A 377 11.26 -13.79 2.75
C ASP A 377 11.35 -13.61 1.22
N THR A 378 10.88 -12.45 0.72
CA THR A 378 10.91 -12.18 -0.72
C THR A 378 12.34 -12.09 -1.25
N PHE A 379 13.26 -11.41 -0.57
CA PHE A 379 14.67 -11.38 -0.98
C PHE A 379 15.33 -12.74 -0.87
N GLN A 380 15.07 -13.46 0.23
CA GLN A 380 15.63 -14.79 0.49
C GLN A 380 15.28 -15.80 -0.62
N VAL A 381 14.02 -15.76 -1.10
CA VAL A 381 13.55 -16.71 -2.12
C VAL A 381 13.87 -16.24 -3.54
N THR A 382 13.77 -14.94 -3.84
CA THR A 382 13.91 -14.43 -5.21
C THR A 382 15.37 -14.42 -5.68
N GLY A 383 16.34 -14.19 -4.78
CA GLY A 383 17.76 -14.19 -5.13
C GLY A 383 18.21 -15.49 -5.83
N PRO A 384 18.07 -16.68 -5.22
CA PRO A 384 18.38 -17.95 -5.84
C PRO A 384 17.62 -18.21 -7.15
N GLN A 385 16.39 -17.71 -7.27
CA GLN A 385 15.59 -17.84 -8.49
C GLN A 385 16.16 -17.02 -9.65
N ILE A 386 16.65 -15.79 -9.38
CA ILE A 386 17.36 -14.97 -10.38
C ILE A 386 18.62 -15.69 -10.84
N ILE A 387 19.37 -16.29 -9.93
CA ILE A 387 20.59 -17.04 -10.25
C ILE A 387 20.27 -18.20 -11.20
N SER A 388 19.29 -19.04 -10.87
CA SER A 388 18.88 -20.16 -11.72
C SER A 388 18.38 -19.69 -13.10
N ALA A 389 17.67 -18.56 -13.16
CA ALA A 389 17.23 -17.98 -14.42
C ALA A 389 18.41 -17.45 -15.26
N ALA A 390 19.42 -16.84 -14.63
CA ALA A 390 20.63 -16.35 -15.29
C ALA A 390 21.50 -17.51 -15.82
N GLU A 391 21.67 -18.57 -15.05
CA GLU A 391 22.34 -19.79 -15.48
C GLU A 391 21.64 -20.41 -16.70
N THR A 392 20.30 -20.48 -16.67
CA THR A 392 19.51 -20.97 -17.79
C THR A 392 19.73 -20.13 -19.05
N LEU A 393 19.77 -18.80 -18.93
CA LEU A 393 20.04 -17.91 -20.05
C LEU A 393 21.46 -18.08 -20.57
N THR A 394 22.45 -18.27 -19.71
CA THR A 394 23.85 -18.47 -20.07
C THR A 394 24.04 -19.74 -20.90
N LEU A 395 23.35 -20.81 -20.52
CA LEU A 395 23.38 -22.08 -21.28
C LEU A 395 22.61 -21.95 -22.62
N HIS A 396 21.61 -21.11 -22.69
CA HIS A 396 20.72 -20.95 -23.84
C HIS A 396 20.62 -19.48 -24.28
N ARG A 397 21.76 -18.83 -24.52
CA ARG A 397 21.94 -17.41 -24.82
C ARG A 397 21.05 -16.83 -25.94
N SER A 398 20.67 -17.66 -26.93
CA SER A 398 19.78 -17.25 -28.01
C SER A 398 18.29 -17.40 -27.69
N SER A 399 17.93 -17.93 -26.52
CA SER A 399 16.57 -18.18 -26.12
C SER A 399 15.90 -16.91 -25.62
N LYS A 400 14.97 -16.37 -26.42
CA LYS A 400 14.15 -15.21 -26.00
C LYS A 400 13.32 -15.51 -24.76
N ILE A 401 12.85 -16.76 -24.61
CA ILE A 401 12.04 -17.20 -23.47
C ILE A 401 12.87 -17.20 -22.19
N ALA A 402 14.14 -17.70 -22.23
CA ALA A 402 15.02 -17.67 -21.07
C ALA A 402 15.36 -16.21 -20.66
N LYS A 403 15.53 -15.31 -21.63
CA LYS A 403 15.72 -13.89 -21.37
C LYS A 403 14.51 -13.26 -20.70
N GLU A 404 13.30 -13.48 -21.26
CA GLU A 404 12.02 -13.01 -20.67
C GLU A 404 11.85 -13.52 -19.24
N ASN A 405 12.22 -14.78 -18.98
CA ASN A 405 12.17 -15.35 -17.64
C ASN A 405 13.09 -14.62 -16.66
N LEU A 406 14.35 -14.39 -17.02
CA LEU A 406 15.28 -13.63 -16.17
C LEU A 406 14.79 -12.20 -15.93
N ASP A 407 14.25 -11.53 -16.97
CA ASP A 407 13.73 -10.17 -16.85
C ASP A 407 12.60 -10.08 -15.82
N VAL A 408 11.65 -11.03 -15.83
CA VAL A 408 10.53 -11.07 -14.87
C VAL A 408 11.01 -11.25 -13.43
N PHE A 409 12.00 -12.11 -13.18
CA PHE A 409 12.54 -12.27 -11.83
C PHE A 409 13.35 -11.05 -11.37
N CYS A 410 14.09 -10.40 -12.25
CA CYS A 410 14.78 -9.15 -11.95
C CYS A 410 13.78 -8.01 -11.66
N GLU A 411 12.71 -7.87 -12.44
CA GLU A 411 11.65 -6.89 -12.20
C GLU A 411 10.98 -7.09 -10.83
N ALA A 412 10.79 -8.34 -10.40
CA ALA A 412 10.24 -8.63 -9.08
C ALA A 412 11.19 -8.21 -7.95
N TRP A 413 12.51 -8.35 -8.14
CA TRP A 413 13.51 -7.87 -7.19
C TRP A 413 13.54 -6.34 -7.12
N GLU A 414 13.56 -5.67 -8.27
CA GLU A 414 13.52 -4.22 -8.38
C GLU A 414 12.25 -3.63 -7.73
N SER A 415 11.10 -4.28 -7.98
CA SER A 415 9.83 -3.92 -7.30
C SER A 415 9.94 -4.07 -5.78
N GLN A 416 10.60 -5.12 -5.29
CA GLN A 416 10.78 -5.32 -3.85
C GLN A 416 11.68 -4.27 -3.21
N LEU A 417 12.72 -3.80 -3.91
CA LEU A 417 13.55 -2.67 -3.43
C LEU A 417 12.73 -1.37 -3.34
N SER A 418 11.84 -1.14 -4.30
CA SER A 418 10.92 0.00 -4.25
C SER A 418 9.94 -0.11 -3.07
N ASP A 419 9.35 -1.30 -2.85
CA ASP A 419 8.47 -1.58 -1.71
C ASP A 419 9.21 -1.36 -0.36
N MET A 420 10.49 -1.75 -0.28
CA MET A 420 11.32 -1.52 0.91
C MET A 420 11.58 -0.03 1.17
N SER A 421 11.71 0.79 0.12
CA SER A 421 11.81 2.25 0.26
C SER A 421 10.54 2.86 0.85
N MET A 422 9.37 2.37 0.44
CA MET A 422 8.08 2.76 1.01
C MET A 422 7.96 2.32 2.47
N LEU A 423 8.35 1.09 2.78
CA LEU A 423 8.34 0.54 4.13
C LEU A 423 9.23 1.37 5.08
N LEU A 424 10.44 1.74 4.65
CA LEU A 424 11.33 2.60 5.41
C LEU A 424 10.68 3.94 5.76
N LYS A 425 9.99 4.56 4.80
CA LYS A 425 9.26 5.80 5.02
C LYS A 425 8.14 5.63 6.05
N GLU A 426 7.36 4.56 5.95
CA GLU A 426 6.28 4.29 6.91
C GLU A 426 6.81 4.03 8.33
N ILE A 427 7.92 3.31 8.47
CA ILE A 427 8.59 3.08 9.76
C ILE A 427 9.04 4.42 10.38
N ASN A 428 9.62 5.32 9.57
CA ASN A 428 10.03 6.64 10.03
C ASN A 428 8.82 7.50 10.45
N ASP A 429 7.73 7.50 9.66
CA ASP A 429 6.51 8.25 9.97
C ASP A 429 5.87 7.77 11.29
N VAL A 430 5.86 6.46 11.54
CA VAL A 430 5.37 5.89 12.81
C VAL A 430 6.28 6.28 13.98
N PHE A 431 7.59 6.25 13.80
CA PHE A 431 8.55 6.63 14.83
C PHE A 431 8.42 8.10 15.25
N GLU A 432 8.23 9.00 14.29
CA GLU A 432 8.06 10.44 14.52
C GLU A 432 6.66 10.81 15.01
N GLY A 433 5.76 9.83 15.17
CA GLY A 433 4.38 10.06 15.59
C GLY A 433 3.54 10.81 14.55
N ARG A 434 4.03 10.92 13.33
CA ARG A 434 3.25 11.39 12.20
C ARG A 434 2.21 10.31 11.90
N ARG A 435 1.03 10.45 12.47
CA ARG A 435 -0.13 9.68 12.02
C ARG A 435 -0.44 10.13 10.61
N GLY A 436 0.19 9.47 9.64
CA GLY A 436 -0.27 9.53 8.28
C GLY A 436 -1.76 9.19 8.27
N GLU A 437 -2.57 9.98 7.58
CA GLU A 437 -3.90 9.54 7.18
C GLU A 437 -3.77 8.08 6.74
N LYS A 438 -4.74 7.25 7.10
CA LYS A 438 -4.83 5.81 6.83
C LYS A 438 -4.44 5.51 5.37
N ARG A 439 -3.16 5.56 5.05
CA ARG A 439 -2.64 5.09 3.78
C ARG A 439 -2.67 3.59 3.86
N ALA A 440 -3.37 2.99 2.93
CA ALA A 440 -3.46 1.56 2.77
C ALA A 440 -2.05 0.98 2.77
N TYR A 441 -1.81 0.04 3.69
CA TYR A 441 -0.65 -0.83 3.66
C TYR A 441 -0.40 -1.28 2.24
N LEU A 442 0.86 -1.18 1.80
CA LEU A 442 1.34 -1.55 0.48
C LEU A 442 0.21 -1.43 -0.53
N SER A 443 0.26 -0.52 -1.43
CA SER A 443 -0.82 -0.27 -2.40
C SER A 443 -1.14 -1.54 -3.21
N LEU A 444 -1.63 -2.54 -2.48
CA LEU A 444 -2.38 -3.60 -3.13
C LEU A 444 -3.64 -2.93 -3.64
N PRO A 445 -3.87 -2.99 -4.94
CA PRO A 445 -4.98 -2.34 -5.58
C PRO A 445 -6.26 -2.73 -4.84
N ARG A 446 -7.05 -1.75 -4.47
CA ARG A 446 -8.35 -2.01 -3.86
C ARG A 446 -9.17 -2.79 -4.88
N PRO A 447 -9.73 -3.98 -4.53
CA PRO A 447 -10.69 -4.62 -5.40
C PRO A 447 -11.79 -3.60 -5.67
N GLY A 448 -11.98 -3.24 -6.94
CA GLY A 448 -13.09 -2.40 -7.34
C GLY A 448 -14.37 -3.06 -6.83
N LYS A 449 -15.31 -2.27 -6.31
CA LYS A 449 -16.66 -2.76 -6.02
C LYS A 449 -17.24 -3.27 -7.33
N HIS A 450 -17.09 -4.55 -7.60
CA HIS A 450 -17.76 -5.18 -8.70
C HIS A 450 -19.22 -5.40 -8.31
N ASN A 451 -20.08 -4.53 -8.84
CA ASN A 451 -21.47 -4.90 -9.02
C ASN A 451 -21.49 -6.15 -9.91
N ALA A 452 -22.01 -7.24 -9.40
CA ALA A 452 -22.01 -8.58 -10.01
C ALA A 452 -22.74 -8.72 -11.36
N ASN A 453 -22.95 -7.62 -12.12
CA ASN A 453 -23.66 -7.60 -13.37
C ASN A 453 -23.04 -6.71 -14.46
N LEU A 454 -21.79 -6.28 -14.31
CA LEU A 454 -21.11 -5.56 -15.39
C LEU A 454 -20.26 -6.54 -16.20
N LYS A 455 -20.81 -6.97 -17.36
CA LYS A 455 -19.97 -7.47 -18.46
C LYS A 455 -18.86 -6.46 -18.67
N ALA A 456 -17.59 -6.89 -18.55
CA ALA A 456 -16.44 -6.06 -18.83
C ALA A 456 -16.65 -5.36 -20.17
N LEU A 457 -16.79 -4.04 -20.13
CA LEU A 457 -16.88 -3.23 -21.34
C LEU A 457 -15.54 -3.32 -22.04
N LYS A 458 -15.52 -3.86 -23.25
CA LYS A 458 -14.31 -3.85 -24.08
C LYS A 458 -13.80 -2.42 -24.17
N PRO A 459 -12.48 -2.19 -24.03
CA PRO A 459 -11.89 -0.87 -24.20
C PRO A 459 -12.31 -0.30 -25.56
N VAL A 460 -13.02 0.82 -25.56
CA VAL A 460 -13.56 1.41 -26.78
C VAL A 460 -12.59 2.47 -27.28
N LYS A 461 -12.16 2.34 -28.53
CA LYS A 461 -11.44 3.40 -29.23
C LYS A 461 -12.46 4.30 -29.89
N LEU A 462 -12.19 5.61 -29.98
CA LEU A 462 -12.98 6.53 -30.74
C LEU A 462 -12.86 6.22 -32.24
N ASP A 463 -13.97 6.18 -32.95
CA ASP A 463 -13.97 6.10 -34.39
C ASP A 463 -13.68 7.47 -35.06
N SER A 464 -13.44 7.47 -36.39
CA SER A 464 -13.08 8.69 -37.12
C SER A 464 -14.16 9.77 -37.07
N GLU A 465 -15.44 9.39 -36.99
CA GLU A 465 -16.56 10.34 -36.90
C GLU A 465 -16.61 10.98 -35.50
N GLU A 466 -16.39 10.21 -34.45
CA GLU A 466 -16.30 10.66 -33.04
C GLU A 466 -15.10 11.60 -32.86
N GLN A 467 -13.94 11.26 -33.45
CA GLN A 467 -12.75 12.12 -33.47
C GLN A 467 -13.00 13.44 -34.15
N ALA A 468 -13.69 13.43 -35.32
CA ALA A 468 -14.04 14.64 -36.03
C ALA A 468 -14.96 15.56 -35.20
N LYS A 469 -15.93 15.00 -34.46
CA LYS A 469 -16.81 15.77 -33.56
C LYS A 469 -16.04 16.44 -32.41
N LEU A 470 -14.98 15.81 -31.93
CA LEU A 470 -14.13 16.35 -30.85
C LEU A 470 -13.01 17.27 -31.38
N GLY A 471 -12.74 17.27 -32.66
CA GLY A 471 -11.58 17.95 -33.26
C GLY A 471 -11.48 19.44 -32.92
N LYS A 472 -12.61 20.18 -32.97
CA LYS A 472 -12.64 21.59 -32.58
C LYS A 472 -12.31 21.80 -31.09
N LEU A 473 -12.96 21.01 -30.25
CA LEU A 473 -12.77 21.08 -28.78
C LEU A 473 -11.35 20.68 -28.39
N GLY A 474 -10.77 19.67 -29.05
CA GLY A 474 -9.36 19.27 -28.88
C GLY A 474 -8.40 20.39 -29.30
N LEU A 475 -8.65 21.07 -30.38
CA LEU A 475 -7.81 22.19 -30.85
C LEU A 475 -7.83 23.39 -29.89
N GLU A 476 -9.02 23.70 -29.35
CA GLU A 476 -9.18 24.73 -28.33
C GLU A 476 -8.44 24.35 -27.04
N LEU A 477 -8.45 23.08 -26.67
CA LEU A 477 -7.67 22.57 -25.52
C LEU A 477 -6.16 22.71 -25.79
N HIS A 478 -5.68 22.39 -26.99
CA HIS A 478 -4.28 22.53 -27.37
C HIS A 478 -3.78 23.99 -27.33
N LEU A 479 -4.60 24.94 -27.76
CA LEU A 479 -4.25 26.37 -27.65
C LEU A 479 -4.04 26.78 -26.18
N LEU A 480 -4.93 26.32 -25.29
CA LEU A 480 -4.81 26.61 -23.85
C LEU A 480 -3.58 25.93 -23.22
N THR A 481 -3.17 24.73 -23.68
CA THR A 481 -1.90 24.12 -23.19
C THR A 481 -0.70 24.98 -23.60
N SER A 482 -0.67 25.48 -24.83
CA SER A 482 0.37 26.38 -25.31
C SER A 482 0.41 27.71 -24.53
N ASP A 483 -0.75 28.27 -24.19
CA ASP A 483 -0.83 29.50 -23.38
C ASP A 483 -0.29 29.25 -21.96
N VAL A 484 -0.67 28.14 -21.31
CA VAL A 484 -0.19 27.77 -19.97
C VAL A 484 1.31 27.51 -19.97
N ASP A 485 1.83 26.81 -20.97
CA ASP A 485 3.25 26.55 -21.11
C ASP A 485 4.04 27.87 -21.27
N SER A 486 3.56 28.77 -22.15
CA SER A 486 4.15 30.09 -22.34
C SER A 486 4.16 30.94 -21.06
N GLU A 487 3.09 30.85 -20.23
CA GLU A 487 3.05 31.56 -18.95
C GLU A 487 4.00 30.95 -17.92
N THR A 488 4.12 29.62 -17.87
CA THR A 488 5.06 28.95 -16.93
C THR A 488 6.53 29.19 -17.31
N GLU A 489 6.86 29.40 -18.59
CA GLU A 489 8.20 29.72 -19.06
C GLU A 489 8.70 31.11 -18.60
N LYS A 490 7.78 32.05 -18.34
CA LYS A 490 8.11 33.39 -17.85
C LYS A 490 8.66 33.42 -16.42
N TRP A 491 8.45 32.38 -15.66
CA TRP A 491 8.86 32.30 -14.27
C TRP A 491 10.38 32.04 -14.18
N GLN A 492 11.08 32.85 -13.37
CA GLN A 492 12.53 32.72 -13.18
C GLN A 492 12.89 31.46 -12.39
N ASP A 493 12.07 31.11 -11.41
CA ASP A 493 12.22 29.90 -10.63
C ASP A 493 11.38 28.77 -11.25
N GLN A 494 12.07 27.88 -11.94
CA GLN A 494 11.47 26.76 -12.65
C GLN A 494 11.11 25.58 -11.72
N GLU A 495 11.62 25.60 -10.47
CA GLU A 495 11.32 24.60 -9.44
C GLU A 495 10.15 25.05 -8.54
N ASN A 496 9.57 26.21 -8.80
CA ASN A 496 8.41 26.69 -8.05
C ASN A 496 7.23 25.70 -8.19
N GLU A 497 6.59 25.39 -7.07
CA GLU A 497 5.46 24.42 -7.05
C GLU A 497 4.32 24.81 -7.99
N ILE A 498 3.98 26.11 -8.09
CA ILE A 498 2.94 26.59 -9.01
C ILE A 498 3.31 26.27 -10.47
N VAL A 499 4.59 26.48 -10.82
CA VAL A 499 5.11 26.18 -12.17
C VAL A 499 5.13 24.68 -12.42
N SER A 500 5.57 23.89 -11.44
CA SER A 500 5.64 22.44 -11.53
C SER A 500 4.26 21.84 -11.77
N TYR A 501 3.26 22.21 -10.96
CA TYR A 501 1.88 21.76 -11.15
C TYR A 501 1.28 22.29 -12.46
N GLY A 502 1.56 23.53 -12.84
CA GLY A 502 1.09 24.11 -14.11
C GLY A 502 1.56 23.30 -15.31
N ARG A 503 2.84 22.91 -15.35
CA ARG A 503 3.42 22.08 -16.40
C ARG A 503 2.87 20.65 -16.41
N SER A 504 2.75 20.04 -15.23
CA SER A 504 2.17 18.71 -15.09
C SER A 504 0.76 18.68 -15.65
N ILE A 505 -0.08 19.62 -15.27
CA ILE A 505 -1.46 19.77 -15.73
C ILE A 505 -1.53 20.03 -17.24
N SER A 506 -0.66 20.92 -17.77
CA SER A 506 -0.57 21.20 -19.21
C SER A 506 -0.18 19.96 -20.01
N SER A 507 0.82 19.20 -19.57
CA SER A 507 1.25 17.95 -20.20
C SER A 507 0.12 16.91 -20.25
N MET A 508 -0.65 16.76 -19.15
CA MET A 508 -1.80 15.88 -19.10
C MET A 508 -2.93 16.33 -20.05
N ALA A 509 -3.22 17.63 -20.10
CA ALA A 509 -4.19 18.21 -21.05
C ALA A 509 -3.76 17.99 -22.50
N HIS A 510 -2.47 18.13 -22.80
CA HIS A 510 -1.91 17.84 -24.12
C HIS A 510 -2.09 16.36 -24.51
N SER A 511 -1.88 15.45 -23.58
CA SER A 511 -2.13 14.01 -23.81
C SER A 511 -3.60 13.74 -24.12
N MET A 512 -4.53 14.44 -23.48
CA MET A 512 -5.96 14.33 -23.78
C MET A 512 -6.32 14.95 -25.14
N TYR A 513 -5.65 16.05 -25.55
CA TYR A 513 -5.77 16.58 -26.90
C TYR A 513 -5.33 15.56 -27.96
N LEU A 514 -4.16 14.92 -27.78
CA LEU A 514 -3.70 13.89 -28.71
C LEU A 514 -4.69 12.72 -28.81
N PHE A 515 -5.33 12.34 -27.70
CA PHE A 515 -6.38 11.33 -27.71
C PHE A 515 -7.55 11.72 -28.61
N THR A 516 -7.97 12.99 -28.64
CA THR A 516 -9.07 13.44 -29.54
C THR A 516 -8.72 13.28 -31.01
N ARG A 517 -7.45 13.20 -31.37
CA ARG A 517 -6.93 12.94 -32.70
C ARG A 517 -6.66 11.47 -33.01
N GLY A 518 -6.80 10.61 -32.01
CA GLY A 518 -6.40 9.19 -32.10
C GLY A 518 -4.89 8.97 -32.03
N GLU A 519 -4.14 9.99 -31.60
CA GLU A 519 -2.69 10.00 -31.45
C GLU A 519 -2.29 9.89 -29.95
N GLY A 520 -0.99 9.80 -29.65
CA GLY A 520 -0.47 9.84 -28.30
C GLY A 520 -0.53 8.50 -27.55
N LEU A 521 -0.35 8.55 -26.23
CA LEU A 521 -0.24 7.38 -25.35
C LEU A 521 -1.61 6.83 -24.92
N LEU A 522 -2.63 7.68 -24.81
CA LEU A 522 -3.98 7.27 -24.45
C LEU A 522 -4.63 6.57 -25.64
N LYS A 523 -4.93 5.29 -25.53
CA LYS A 523 -5.43 4.47 -26.65
C LYS A 523 -6.93 4.18 -26.55
N THR A 524 -7.50 4.24 -25.35
CA THR A 524 -8.88 3.88 -25.07
C THR A 524 -9.61 4.97 -24.28
N THR A 525 -10.94 4.95 -24.33
CA THR A 525 -11.76 5.86 -23.51
C THR A 525 -11.52 5.67 -22.01
N GLN A 526 -11.11 4.47 -21.59
CA GLN A 526 -10.76 4.18 -20.19
C GLN A 526 -9.48 4.92 -19.78
N ASP A 527 -8.47 4.92 -20.66
CA ASP A 527 -7.22 5.65 -20.41
C ASP A 527 -7.50 7.15 -20.27
N LEU A 528 -8.40 7.69 -21.10
CA LEU A 528 -8.81 9.09 -20.99
C LEU A 528 -9.51 9.39 -19.66
N PHE A 529 -10.40 8.51 -19.18
CA PHE A 529 -11.11 8.73 -17.93
C PHE A 529 -10.18 8.68 -16.73
N HIS A 530 -9.21 7.76 -16.75
CA HIS A 530 -8.17 7.70 -15.72
C HIS A 530 -7.30 8.97 -15.74
N GLN A 531 -6.85 9.39 -16.92
CA GLN A 531 -6.09 10.64 -17.07
C GLN A 531 -6.87 11.87 -16.58
N ALA A 532 -8.18 11.92 -16.83
CA ALA A 532 -9.05 12.99 -16.37
C ALA A 532 -9.19 13.02 -14.83
N GLU A 533 -9.16 11.87 -14.19
CA GLU A 533 -9.18 11.76 -12.73
C GLU A 533 -7.88 12.28 -12.11
N VAL A 534 -6.71 11.85 -12.63
CA VAL A 534 -5.40 12.32 -12.19
C VAL A 534 -5.27 13.82 -12.41
N PHE A 535 -5.63 14.31 -13.59
CA PHE A 535 -5.64 15.73 -13.94
C PHE A 535 -6.48 16.57 -12.95
N ALA A 536 -7.67 16.10 -12.59
CA ALA A 536 -8.52 16.79 -11.63
C ALA A 536 -7.90 16.84 -10.22
N THR A 537 -7.21 15.78 -9.83
CA THR A 537 -6.52 15.70 -8.54
C THR A 537 -5.35 16.68 -8.49
N GLU A 538 -4.56 16.77 -9.53
CA GLU A 538 -3.47 17.75 -9.64
C GLU A 538 -4.00 19.20 -9.67
N GLY A 539 -5.13 19.44 -10.32
CA GLY A 539 -5.79 20.75 -10.31
C GLY A 539 -6.24 21.18 -8.91
N ILE A 540 -6.72 20.26 -8.08
CA ILE A 540 -7.08 20.54 -6.68
C ILE A 540 -5.84 20.83 -5.83
N LYS A 541 -4.73 20.12 -6.04
CA LYS A 541 -3.45 20.36 -5.36
C LYS A 541 -2.93 21.77 -5.72
N LEU A 542 -2.93 22.12 -7.00
CA LEU A 542 -2.54 23.44 -7.45
C LEU A 542 -3.40 24.55 -6.81
N ALA A 543 -4.72 24.35 -6.71
CA ALA A 543 -5.60 25.31 -6.04
C ALA A 543 -5.20 25.51 -4.58
N SER A 544 -4.80 24.44 -3.86
CA SER A 544 -4.33 24.54 -2.47
C SER A 544 -3.02 25.35 -2.36
N VAL A 545 -2.08 25.12 -3.27
CA VAL A 545 -0.80 25.86 -3.35
C VAL A 545 -1.07 27.34 -3.65
N LEU A 546 -1.93 27.61 -4.62
CA LEU A 546 -2.31 29.00 -4.97
C LEU A 546 -3.03 29.71 -3.83
N THR A 547 -3.87 29.02 -3.07
CA THR A 547 -4.53 29.58 -1.88
C THR A 547 -3.52 29.91 -0.80
N ALA A 548 -2.56 29.02 -0.52
CA ALA A 548 -1.47 29.26 0.40
C ALA A 548 -0.62 30.46 -0.03
N PHE A 549 -0.29 30.56 -1.32
CA PHE A 549 0.41 31.70 -1.92
C PHE A 549 -0.38 33.00 -1.74
N SER A 550 -1.69 33.01 -2.04
CA SER A 550 -2.54 34.19 -1.93
C SER A 550 -2.64 34.71 -0.48
N ASN A 551 -2.61 33.82 0.52
CA ASN A 551 -2.69 34.19 1.93
C ASN A 551 -1.44 34.96 2.43
N GLN A 552 -0.32 34.83 1.75
CA GLN A 552 0.93 35.50 2.08
C GLN A 552 1.05 36.89 1.43
N LEU A 553 0.07 37.28 0.59
CA LEU A 553 0.07 38.52 -0.15
C LEU A 553 -0.84 39.57 0.50
N GLU A 554 -0.35 40.79 0.62
CA GLU A 554 -1.10 42.00 0.94
C GLU A 554 -1.12 42.89 -0.31
N ASP A 555 -2.06 42.68 -1.23
CA ASP A 555 -2.20 43.45 -2.48
C ASP A 555 -3.70 43.57 -2.88
N ASP A 556 -4.05 44.68 -3.51
CA ASP A 556 -5.39 44.99 -4.01
C ASP A 556 -5.90 43.98 -5.05
N HIS A 557 -5.01 43.21 -5.68
CA HIS A 557 -5.35 42.17 -6.67
C HIS A 557 -5.57 40.78 -6.05
N LYS A 558 -5.32 40.60 -4.75
CA LYS A 558 -5.59 39.36 -4.03
C LYS A 558 -7.03 38.87 -4.18
N PRO A 559 -8.07 39.72 -4.07
CA PRO A 559 -9.45 39.27 -4.24
C PRO A 559 -9.75 38.70 -5.64
N LEU A 560 -9.09 39.25 -6.68
CA LEU A 560 -9.24 38.74 -8.05
C LEU A 560 -8.62 37.36 -8.21
N LEU A 561 -7.44 37.14 -7.61
CA LEU A 561 -6.79 35.83 -7.62
C LEU A 561 -7.64 34.78 -6.87
N LEU A 562 -8.13 35.11 -5.70
CA LEU A 562 -8.99 34.22 -4.90
C LEU A 562 -10.28 33.86 -5.65
N LEU A 563 -10.90 34.84 -6.35
CA LEU A 563 -12.11 34.58 -7.14
C LEU A 563 -11.89 33.54 -8.25
N GLU A 564 -10.73 33.56 -8.91
CA GLU A 564 -10.39 32.59 -9.94
C GLU A 564 -10.02 31.22 -9.33
N ILE A 565 -9.33 31.18 -8.18
CA ILE A 565 -9.01 29.95 -7.46
C ILE A 565 -10.31 29.25 -7.01
N ASP A 566 -11.27 30.01 -6.49
CA ASP A 566 -12.56 29.47 -6.03
C ASP A 566 -13.37 28.82 -7.17
N LYS A 567 -13.14 29.19 -8.42
CA LYS A 567 -13.75 28.54 -9.60
C LYS A 567 -13.05 27.21 -9.95
N LEU A 568 -11.78 27.06 -9.62
CA LEU A 568 -10.96 25.92 -10.03
C LEU A 568 -11.40 24.63 -9.34
N ILE A 569 -11.58 24.66 -8.01
CA ILE A 569 -11.94 23.49 -7.21
C ILE A 569 -13.24 22.82 -7.66
N PRO A 570 -14.38 23.57 -7.82
CA PRO A 570 -15.63 22.95 -8.26
C PRO A 570 -15.54 22.30 -9.65
N VAL A 571 -14.80 22.90 -10.60
CA VAL A 571 -14.65 22.33 -11.94
C VAL A 571 -13.81 21.06 -11.90
N CYS A 572 -12.73 21.02 -11.12
CA CYS A 572 -11.92 19.82 -10.90
C CYS A 572 -12.76 18.71 -10.21
N GLN A 573 -13.52 19.01 -9.16
CA GLN A 573 -14.39 18.04 -8.49
C GLN A 573 -15.46 17.48 -9.45
N GLN A 574 -16.08 18.32 -10.28
CA GLN A 574 -17.05 17.88 -11.28
C GLN A 574 -16.40 17.00 -12.36
N LEU A 575 -15.16 17.29 -12.77
CA LEU A 575 -14.40 16.46 -13.68
C LEU A 575 -14.13 15.09 -13.06
N GLN A 576 -13.69 15.05 -11.79
CA GLN A 576 -13.45 13.83 -11.06
C GLN A 576 -14.70 12.96 -10.93
N ILE A 577 -15.86 13.56 -10.59
CA ILE A 577 -17.14 12.85 -10.55
C ILE A 577 -17.50 12.32 -11.93
N THR A 578 -17.34 13.12 -12.99
CA THR A 578 -17.64 12.70 -14.37
C THR A 578 -16.74 11.52 -14.79
N ALA A 579 -15.44 11.58 -14.47
CA ALA A 579 -14.49 10.53 -14.80
C ALA A 579 -14.82 9.19 -14.09
N LYS A 580 -15.32 9.24 -12.87
CA LYS A 580 -15.69 8.05 -12.07
C LYS A 580 -17.07 7.49 -12.39
N THR A 581 -17.96 8.26 -12.98
CA THR A 581 -19.33 7.81 -13.28
C THR A 581 -19.31 6.67 -14.31
N THR A 582 -19.96 5.57 -13.99
CA THR A 582 -20.10 4.45 -14.94
C THR A 582 -21.19 4.75 -15.96
N VAL A 583 -20.91 4.54 -17.25
CA VAL A 583 -21.86 4.72 -18.35
C VAL A 583 -21.91 3.48 -19.22
N GLN A 584 -23.07 3.15 -19.77
CA GLN A 584 -23.26 2.00 -20.64
C GLN A 584 -23.74 2.45 -22.03
N GLY A 585 -23.17 1.83 -23.08
CA GLY A 585 -23.51 2.12 -24.48
C GLY A 585 -22.57 3.16 -25.12
N LYS A 586 -22.43 3.04 -26.45
CA LYS A 586 -21.50 3.85 -27.24
C LYS A 586 -21.76 5.35 -27.13
N ASN A 587 -23.04 5.78 -27.31
CA ASN A 587 -23.41 7.19 -27.22
C ASN A 587 -23.18 7.78 -25.84
N ALA A 588 -23.49 7.05 -24.77
CA ALA A 588 -23.25 7.50 -23.38
C ALA A 588 -21.76 7.62 -23.11
N THR A 589 -20.94 6.68 -23.61
CA THR A 589 -19.46 6.73 -23.49
C THR A 589 -18.91 7.94 -24.24
N PHE A 590 -19.37 8.20 -25.47
CA PHE A 590 -18.95 9.38 -26.24
C PHE A 590 -19.33 10.69 -25.52
N THR A 591 -20.55 10.80 -25.00
CA THR A 591 -21.01 11.98 -24.25
C THR A 591 -20.13 12.19 -22.98
N LYS A 592 -19.73 11.13 -22.31
CA LYS A 592 -18.80 11.20 -21.18
C LYS A 592 -17.42 11.70 -21.62
N VAL A 593 -16.89 11.21 -22.75
CA VAL A 593 -15.63 11.68 -23.34
C VAL A 593 -15.71 13.18 -23.64
N ASP A 594 -16.73 13.62 -24.37
CA ASP A 594 -16.95 15.04 -24.69
C ASP A 594 -17.02 15.90 -23.44
N THR A 595 -17.75 15.42 -22.41
CA THR A 595 -17.87 16.13 -21.13
C THR A 595 -16.54 16.21 -20.40
N CYS A 596 -15.73 15.14 -20.37
CA CYS A 596 -14.39 15.16 -19.76
C CYS A 596 -13.48 16.17 -20.46
N ILE A 597 -13.39 16.14 -21.78
CA ILE A 597 -12.56 17.08 -22.55
C ILE A 597 -13.02 18.52 -22.34
N ARG A 598 -14.34 18.76 -22.33
CA ARG A 598 -14.93 20.10 -22.11
C ARG A 598 -14.62 20.65 -20.71
N LYS A 599 -14.67 19.80 -19.68
CA LYS A 599 -14.31 20.19 -18.30
C LYS A 599 -12.80 20.39 -18.13
N THR A 600 -11.98 19.54 -18.77
CA THR A 600 -10.52 19.74 -18.84
C THR A 600 -10.18 21.10 -19.47
N LYS A 601 -10.84 21.45 -20.58
CA LYS A 601 -10.73 22.78 -21.19
C LYS A 601 -11.11 23.89 -20.21
N GLY A 602 -12.21 23.71 -19.45
CA GLY A 602 -12.64 24.68 -18.41
C GLY A 602 -11.57 24.93 -17.36
N VAL A 603 -10.92 23.88 -16.85
CA VAL A 603 -9.80 23.97 -15.92
C VAL A 603 -8.62 24.74 -16.56
N MET A 604 -8.24 24.38 -17.78
CA MET A 604 -7.13 25.05 -18.51
C MET A 604 -7.43 26.54 -18.75
N THR A 605 -8.71 26.90 -19.02
CA THR A 605 -9.12 28.30 -19.17
C THR A 605 -8.92 29.09 -17.87
N ILE A 606 -9.24 28.51 -16.70
CA ILE A 606 -9.01 29.14 -15.40
C ILE A 606 -7.50 29.29 -15.17
N LEU A 607 -6.69 28.27 -15.47
CA LEU A 607 -5.25 28.30 -15.31
C LEU A 607 -4.57 29.37 -16.16
N SER A 608 -5.02 29.56 -17.42
CA SER A 608 -4.52 30.62 -18.29
C SER A 608 -4.77 32.04 -17.74
N GLN A 609 -5.71 32.19 -16.79
CA GLN A 609 -5.98 33.45 -16.11
C GLN A 609 -5.24 33.57 -14.76
N VAL A 610 -5.17 32.48 -14.00
CA VAL A 610 -4.57 32.43 -12.65
C VAL A 610 -3.05 32.56 -12.70
N LEU A 611 -2.37 31.88 -13.63
CA LEU A 611 -0.91 31.89 -13.71
C LEU A 611 -0.33 33.30 -13.99
N PRO A 612 -0.84 34.09 -14.97
CA PRO A 612 -0.36 35.45 -15.19
C PRO A 612 -0.62 36.38 -13.99
N LEU A 613 -1.79 36.20 -13.30
CA LEU A 613 -2.09 36.97 -12.09
C LEU A 613 -1.13 36.65 -10.96
N SER A 614 -0.85 35.37 -10.74
CA SER A 614 0.10 34.90 -9.72
C SER A 614 1.51 35.41 -10.00
N TYR A 615 1.96 35.35 -11.27
CA TYR A 615 3.25 35.88 -11.69
C TYR A 615 3.38 37.39 -11.48
N LYS A 616 2.35 38.16 -11.85
CA LYS A 616 2.30 39.60 -11.65
C LYS A 616 2.40 39.99 -10.17
N LEU A 617 1.69 39.27 -9.31
CA LEU A 617 1.72 39.49 -7.87
C LEU A 617 3.09 39.12 -7.27
N LEU A 618 3.68 38.01 -7.69
CA LEU A 618 5.03 37.63 -7.28
C LEU A 618 6.07 38.71 -7.65
N ARG A 619 6.01 39.26 -8.86
CA ARG A 619 6.93 40.32 -9.30
C ARG A 619 6.75 41.61 -8.54
N LYS A 620 5.49 41.98 -8.20
CA LYS A 620 5.25 43.17 -7.36
C LYS A 620 5.84 43.01 -5.95
N CYS A 621 5.73 41.84 -5.35
CA CYS A 621 6.34 41.57 -4.06
C CYS A 621 7.86 41.60 -4.09
N ALA A 622 8.48 41.20 -5.22
CA ALA A 622 9.92 41.24 -5.39
C ALA A 622 10.50 42.66 -5.65
N THR A 623 9.68 43.61 -6.12
CA THR A 623 10.09 45.00 -6.45
C THR A 623 9.73 46.03 -5.38
N GLY A 624 8.90 45.70 -4.37
CA GLY A 624 8.54 46.56 -3.25
C GLY A 624 9.62 46.60 -2.17
N ASN A 625 10.17 47.82 -1.91
CA ASN A 625 11.26 48.09 -0.98
C ASN A 625 11.05 47.51 0.42
N GLY A 626 12.01 46.69 0.84
CA GLY A 626 12.42 46.49 2.23
C GLY A 626 11.60 45.52 3.05
N TRP A 627 11.99 44.26 2.94
CA TRP A 627 12.16 43.29 4.02
C TRP A 627 12.83 42.06 3.42
N LEU A 628 14.10 41.91 3.74
CA LEU A 628 14.89 40.70 3.48
C LEU A 628 14.35 39.53 4.31
N ARG A 629 13.26 38.94 3.86
CA ARG A 629 12.94 37.55 4.07
C ARG A 629 13.01 36.84 2.72
N SER A 630 13.59 35.67 2.69
CA SER A 630 13.73 34.83 1.49
C SER A 630 12.57 35.05 0.53
N PRO A 631 12.81 35.31 -0.78
CA PRO A 631 11.72 35.52 -1.76
C PRO A 631 10.78 34.31 -1.89
N TYR A 632 11.03 33.24 -1.14
CA TYR A 632 10.25 32.00 -1.16
C TYR A 632 10.01 31.47 0.25
N PRO A 633 9.07 32.05 1.03
CA PRO A 633 8.76 31.56 2.39
C PRO A 633 8.18 30.14 2.43
N TRP A 634 7.76 29.58 1.30
CA TRP A 634 7.26 28.21 1.18
C TRP A 634 8.37 27.15 1.03
N ARG A 635 9.63 27.55 0.74
CA ARG A 635 10.74 26.60 0.58
C ARG A 635 11.18 25.98 1.91
N GLU A 636 10.93 26.63 3.04
CA GLU A 636 11.25 26.09 4.36
C GLU A 636 10.27 25.02 4.85
N ASN A 637 9.04 24.98 4.30
CA ASN A 637 8.04 23.96 4.67
C ASN A 637 7.98 22.80 3.67
N SER A 638 8.55 22.92 2.48
CA SER A 638 8.50 21.89 1.43
C SER A 638 9.68 20.90 1.47
N LEU A 639 10.71 21.15 2.27
CA LEU A 639 11.82 20.21 2.47
C LEU A 639 11.42 18.93 3.22
N GLN A 640 10.17 18.82 3.68
CA GLN A 640 9.66 17.65 4.38
C GLN A 640 8.63 16.82 3.59
N THR A 641 8.26 17.21 2.36
CA THR A 641 7.22 16.48 1.61
C THR A 641 7.58 16.12 0.17
N ASN A 642 8.78 16.42 -0.32
CA ASN A 642 9.18 16.06 -1.67
C ASN A 642 10.18 14.91 -1.68
N THR A 643 9.68 13.69 -1.61
CA THR A 643 10.29 12.55 -2.28
C THR A 643 9.23 11.85 -3.13
N ASN A 644 9.31 12.14 -4.43
CA ASN A 644 8.87 11.31 -5.54
C ASN A 644 7.52 10.58 -5.42
N GLU A 645 6.42 11.30 -5.61
CA GLU A 645 5.29 10.75 -6.35
C GLU A 645 5.57 10.85 -7.85
N GLY A 646 6.70 10.29 -8.26
CA GLY A 646 7.07 10.13 -9.64
C GLY A 646 6.66 8.75 -10.13
N SER A 647 5.51 8.67 -10.81
CA SER A 647 5.33 7.72 -11.91
C SER A 647 5.42 6.23 -11.58
N MET A 648 4.56 5.72 -10.70
CA MET A 648 4.25 4.29 -10.66
C MET A 648 2.75 3.95 -10.55
N GLU A 649 1.86 4.91 -10.83
CA GLU A 649 0.42 4.66 -10.80
C GLU A 649 -0.13 3.92 -12.04
N GLY A 650 0.72 3.50 -12.97
CA GLY A 650 0.30 2.87 -14.23
C GLY A 650 0.26 1.34 -14.24
N LYS A 651 0.74 0.62 -13.20
CA LYS A 651 0.92 -0.84 -13.29
C LYS A 651 0.29 -1.66 -12.16
N THR A 652 -0.34 -1.07 -11.19
CA THR A 652 -0.92 -1.81 -10.07
C THR A 652 -2.45 -1.82 -10.17
N ASP A 653 -2.95 -2.71 -10.99
CA ASP A 653 -4.34 -3.15 -10.87
C ASP A 653 -4.49 -4.16 -9.73
N ALA A 654 -5.73 -4.36 -9.30
CA ALA A 654 -6.03 -5.23 -8.18
C ALA A 654 -5.49 -6.64 -8.41
N PHE A 655 -4.30 -6.93 -7.86
CA PHE A 655 -3.69 -8.24 -7.91
C PHE A 655 -3.12 -8.62 -9.28
N GLY A 656 -2.64 -7.66 -10.09
CA GLY A 656 -2.16 -7.94 -11.44
C GLY A 656 -3.24 -8.47 -12.40
N ILE A 657 -4.52 -8.31 -12.06
CA ILE A 657 -5.65 -8.90 -12.78
C ILE A 657 -5.66 -8.47 -14.24
N LYS A 658 -5.47 -7.19 -14.53
CA LYS A 658 -5.42 -6.70 -15.93
C LYS A 658 -4.23 -7.24 -16.69
N TYR A 659 -3.11 -7.38 -16.00
CA TYR A 659 -1.89 -7.96 -16.58
C TYR A 659 -2.08 -9.43 -16.87
N LEU A 660 -2.71 -10.15 -15.95
CA LEU A 660 -3.04 -11.56 -16.11
C LEU A 660 -4.09 -11.77 -17.21
N GLU A 661 -5.16 -10.97 -17.25
CA GLU A 661 -6.19 -10.99 -18.29
C GLU A 661 -5.60 -10.72 -19.68
N HIS A 662 -4.66 -9.76 -19.79
CA HIS A 662 -3.97 -9.47 -21.04
C HIS A 662 -3.09 -10.63 -21.51
N HIS A 663 -2.35 -11.28 -20.59
CA HIS A 663 -1.54 -12.45 -20.91
C HIS A 663 -2.38 -13.66 -21.26
N VAL A 664 -3.49 -13.89 -20.58
CA VAL A 664 -4.45 -14.95 -20.90
C VAL A 664 -5.08 -14.70 -22.27
N ALA A 665 -5.47 -13.46 -22.59
CA ALA A 665 -6.00 -13.09 -23.90
C ALA A 665 -4.95 -13.28 -25.03
N ASN A 666 -3.69 -12.94 -24.78
CA ASN A 666 -2.61 -13.16 -25.74
C ASN A 666 -2.30 -14.66 -25.97
N LEU A 667 -2.46 -15.50 -24.94
CA LEU A 667 -2.31 -16.94 -25.08
C LEU A 667 -3.40 -17.56 -25.96
N THR A 668 -4.67 -17.12 -25.78
CA THR A 668 -5.79 -17.57 -26.60
C THR A 668 -5.71 -17.09 -28.06
N PHE A 669 -5.06 -15.94 -28.31
CA PHE A 669 -4.83 -15.45 -29.68
C PHE A 669 -3.76 -16.25 -30.42
N LEU A 670 -2.82 -16.91 -29.73
CA LEU A 670 -1.80 -17.78 -30.32
C LEU A 670 -2.37 -19.14 -30.74
N GLU A 671 -3.49 -19.58 -30.18
CA GLU A 671 -4.21 -20.81 -30.62
C GLU A 671 -4.95 -20.60 -31.94
N SER A 672 -5.28 -19.37 -32.33
CA SER A 672 -6.04 -19.04 -33.55
C SER A 672 -5.14 -18.76 -34.79
N LYS A 673 -3.82 -18.92 -34.67
CA LYS A 673 -2.84 -18.91 -35.77
C LYS A 673 -2.08 -20.22 -35.84
#